data_32316aa0e3ce160daeef97321296b280
#
_entry.id   32316aa0e3ce160daeef97321296b280
#
_cell.length_a   1.000
_cell.length_b   1.000
_cell.length_c   1.000
_cell.angle_alpha   90.00
_cell.angle_beta   90.00
_cell.angle_gamma   90.00
#
_symmetry.space_group_name_H-M   'P 1'
#
loop_
_entity.id
_entity.type
_entity.pdbx_description
1 polymer ?
#
loop_
_entity_poly.entity_id
_entity_poly.type
_entity_poly.pdbx_seq_one_letter_code
_entity_poly.pdbx_strand_id
1 'polypeptide(L)'
;MRNKAYVIAAAIIATVSGVFSSCNDDFLEKLPVTSLTEKNAFQTYDNFKAYMNPCYSLFTDGNIMTNFSGGSYYWGGQWSSDYYSGIMTTRDNSFNPYGYQTITTRNTHGSWSFGWIRSINIMLSHLGDGVLTETEQRHWRSVGYFFHAWWYMELISRYGDIPWVNMVLNDESEEAYMPRTPRAEVADSIVARLEYAAANIGDSSKDGDNALTADAIKAALSRFLLREATWAKYHGLNEPYQQYLEKCLAVSQELMDKYPSLYYGSGINKYPAAGYDEVMTSEDLTGKPGIIMFKQYYTGILMHRFSDLVHVEAHRADAPQQTVDMFLMKNGKPIGNPSSGFKGGEGKDLWDYYSDRDPRLHINFQPPAQAKVTGNNPNADNVTTFKKWTFWKAGETLQGLGNFTITGEYEKKFREYIDYFGPNVFCENGTGDESIGCKRLPGHNWGGSMSHSAPNITGSGIQMDNYMRCWTGYFFWKHYTSWEVGSNDYFQTSDKPIFTIEEVLLNYAEAAFELNRFDQGVADRTINLLRDRAEVARMVVAEITADFDPDRDKGTASWTRGYDDTKTNYEVPPVLWEIRRERMVELMGQGFSFYDIKRWHKAPYYVNRQPCGAWITSANVPYGTGKYTGQFVNYNEIREKGYSEAYGNEAGSGWIYTKHGPLSVGKGWLDTYYLEGPYP
;
A
#
# COMPACT_ATOMS: atom_id res chain seq x y z
N MET A 1 11.30 -83.25 -27.39
CA MET A 1 11.53 -81.80 -27.01
C MET A 1 10.24 -81.00 -26.72
N ARG A 2 9.06 -81.45 -27.12
CA ARG A 2 7.81 -80.76 -26.90
C ARG A 2 7.27 -80.80 -25.44
N ASN A 3 7.56 -81.89 -24.71
CA ASN A 3 7.05 -82.04 -23.35
C ASN A 3 7.84 -81.31 -22.26
N LYS A 4 9.06 -80.86 -22.54
CA LYS A 4 9.84 -80.04 -21.59
C LYS A 4 9.42 -78.57 -21.60
N ALA A 5 8.86 -78.06 -22.70
CA ALA A 5 8.38 -76.73 -22.81
C ALA A 5 7.10 -76.49 -21.99
N TYR A 6 6.22 -77.45 -21.92
CA TYR A 6 4.96 -77.33 -21.14
C TYR A 6 5.20 -77.41 -19.61
N VAL A 7 6.20 -78.12 -19.16
CA VAL A 7 6.56 -78.22 -17.74
C VAL A 7 7.21 -76.89 -17.27
N ILE A 8 8.02 -76.30 -18.12
CA ILE A 8 8.62 -74.96 -17.83
C ILE A 8 7.57 -73.87 -17.86
N ALA A 9 6.65 -73.94 -18.80
CA ALA A 9 5.53 -72.94 -18.86
C ALA A 9 4.59 -73.09 -17.66
N ALA A 10 4.28 -74.31 -17.21
CA ALA A 10 3.46 -74.55 -16.03
C ALA A 10 4.16 -74.08 -14.72
N ALA A 11 5.49 -74.27 -14.63
CA ALA A 11 6.28 -73.81 -13.48
C ALA A 11 6.38 -72.29 -13.42
N ILE A 12 6.47 -71.58 -14.57
CA ILE A 12 6.49 -70.14 -14.65
C ILE A 12 5.12 -69.58 -14.28
N ILE A 13 4.03 -70.20 -14.72
CA ILE A 13 2.67 -69.77 -14.37
C ILE A 13 2.40 -69.99 -12.89
N ALA A 14 2.85 -71.07 -12.27
CA ALA A 14 2.69 -71.30 -10.85
C ALA A 14 3.54 -70.37 -9.97
N THR A 15 4.73 -69.97 -10.43
CA THR A 15 5.56 -68.94 -9.74
C THR A 15 5.02 -67.50 -9.89
N VAL A 16 4.40 -67.22 -11.02
CA VAL A 16 3.78 -65.90 -11.22
C VAL A 16 2.46 -65.76 -10.43
N SER A 17 1.70 -66.83 -10.27
CA SER A 17 0.46 -66.83 -9.47
C SER A 17 0.71 -66.78 -7.95
N GLY A 18 1.91 -67.11 -7.48
CA GLY A 18 2.28 -67.03 -6.06
C GLY A 18 2.81 -65.65 -5.61
N VAL A 19 3.08 -64.74 -6.56
CA VAL A 19 3.64 -63.42 -6.25
C VAL A 19 2.54 -62.34 -6.18
N PHE A 20 1.31 -62.64 -6.59
CA PHE A 20 0.21 -61.68 -6.58
C PHE A 20 -0.70 -61.76 -5.33
N SER A 21 -0.38 -62.55 -4.33
CA SER A 21 -1.20 -62.64 -3.10
C SER A 21 -0.52 -62.04 -1.86
N SER A 22 0.44 -61.16 -2.06
CA SER A 22 1.01 -60.37 -0.95
C SER A 22 1.06 -58.87 -1.31
N CYS A 23 -0.05 -58.33 -1.77
CA CYS A 23 -0.29 -56.91 -1.57
C CYS A 23 -0.94 -56.77 -0.21
N ASN A 24 -0.13 -56.49 0.79
CA ASN A 24 -0.61 -55.97 2.05
C ASN A 24 -1.22 -54.63 1.74
N ASP A 25 -2.51 -54.41 1.94
CA ASP A 25 -3.19 -53.16 1.74
C ASP A 25 -2.54 -52.02 2.54
N ASP A 26 -1.85 -52.38 3.64
CA ASP A 26 -1.03 -51.41 4.43
C ASP A 26 0.17 -50.82 3.67
N PHE A 27 0.61 -51.40 2.55
CA PHE A 27 1.72 -50.81 1.78
C PHE A 27 1.28 -49.68 0.86
N LEU A 28 0.03 -49.68 0.44
CA LEU A 28 -0.56 -48.60 -0.35
C LEU A 28 -1.06 -47.45 0.52
N GLU A 29 -1.22 -47.69 1.83
CA GLU A 29 -1.61 -46.64 2.81
C GLU A 29 -0.42 -45.93 3.49
N LYS A 30 0.82 -46.19 3.07
CA LYS A 30 1.94 -45.35 3.53
C LYS A 30 1.84 -43.97 2.93
N LEU A 31 1.13 -43.15 3.65
CA LEU A 31 1.14 -41.72 3.42
C LEU A 31 2.59 -41.21 3.40
N PRO A 32 2.95 -40.31 2.47
CA PRO A 32 4.28 -39.73 2.46
C PRO A 32 4.54 -39.08 3.84
N VAL A 33 5.55 -39.54 4.53
CA VAL A 33 5.92 -39.01 5.86
C VAL A 33 6.34 -37.54 5.81
N THR A 34 6.57 -37.03 4.61
CA THR A 34 7.06 -35.66 4.33
C THR A 34 5.99 -34.71 3.79
N SER A 35 4.75 -35.15 3.54
CA SER A 35 3.66 -34.29 3.10
C SER A 35 2.53 -34.27 4.15
N LEU A 36 2.06 -33.07 4.51
CA LEU A 36 0.86 -32.89 5.30
C LEU A 36 -0.35 -33.37 4.50
N THR A 37 -0.87 -34.53 4.85
CA THR A 37 -2.16 -35.01 4.35
C THR A 37 -3.22 -34.76 5.45
N GLU A 38 -4.50 -34.69 5.09
CA GLU A 38 -5.58 -34.48 6.05
C GLU A 38 -5.52 -35.47 7.24
N LYS A 39 -5.11 -36.72 6.98
CA LYS A 39 -4.98 -37.77 8.00
C LYS A 39 -3.85 -37.53 9.02
N ASN A 40 -2.79 -36.80 8.67
CA ASN A 40 -1.64 -36.52 9.56
C ASN A 40 -1.49 -35.05 9.93
N ALA A 41 -2.29 -34.18 9.34
CA ALA A 41 -2.21 -32.73 9.53
C ALA A 41 -2.76 -32.24 10.89
N PHE A 42 -3.46 -33.09 11.65
CA PHE A 42 -4.18 -32.70 12.86
C PHE A 42 -3.92 -33.63 14.06
N GLN A 43 -2.70 -34.15 14.17
CA GLN A 43 -2.32 -35.11 15.21
C GLN A 43 -1.69 -34.44 16.46
N THR A 44 -1.21 -33.23 16.34
CA THR A 44 -0.57 -32.47 17.41
C THR A 44 -0.84 -30.98 17.26
N TYR A 45 -0.63 -30.20 18.33
CA TYR A 45 -0.68 -28.74 18.26
C TYR A 45 0.19 -28.17 17.12
N ASP A 46 1.43 -28.66 17.00
CA ASP A 46 2.35 -28.20 15.96
C ASP A 46 1.89 -28.53 14.54
N ASN A 47 1.11 -29.59 14.36
CA ASN A 47 0.50 -29.88 13.07
C ASN A 47 -0.57 -28.85 12.71
N PHE A 48 -1.42 -28.43 13.64
CA PHE A 48 -2.38 -27.35 13.43
C PHE A 48 -1.66 -26.04 13.06
N LYS A 49 -0.58 -25.72 13.80
CA LYS A 49 0.28 -24.58 13.50
C LYS A 49 0.86 -24.64 12.09
N ALA A 50 1.49 -25.75 11.72
CA ALA A 50 2.10 -25.95 10.40
C ALA A 50 1.05 -25.85 9.27
N TYR A 51 -0.17 -26.36 9.51
CA TYR A 51 -1.27 -26.29 8.56
C TYR A 51 -1.79 -24.86 8.36
N MET A 52 -1.85 -24.07 9.44
CA MET A 52 -2.40 -22.69 9.40
C MET A 52 -1.35 -21.63 9.02
N ASN A 53 -0.05 -21.90 9.17
CA ASN A 53 1.00 -20.94 8.83
C ASN A 53 0.88 -20.36 7.41
N PRO A 54 0.52 -21.13 6.37
CA PRO A 54 0.31 -20.56 5.03
C PRO A 54 -0.72 -19.45 4.98
N CYS A 55 -1.69 -19.39 5.92
CA CYS A 55 -2.70 -18.32 5.97
C CYS A 55 -2.09 -16.94 6.22
N TYR A 56 -0.92 -16.85 6.85
CA TYR A 56 -0.21 -15.58 7.01
C TYR A 56 0.24 -14.97 5.67
N SER A 57 0.24 -15.75 4.58
CA SER A 57 0.43 -15.22 3.23
C SER A 57 -0.74 -14.38 2.76
N LEU A 58 -1.90 -14.47 3.42
CA LEU A 58 -3.07 -13.61 3.15
C LEU A 58 -2.84 -12.15 3.55
N PHE A 59 -1.85 -11.86 4.38
CA PHE A 59 -1.36 -10.50 4.57
C PHE A 59 -0.50 -10.06 3.39
N THR A 60 -1.06 -10.16 2.19
CA THR A 60 -0.44 -9.80 0.93
C THR A 60 -1.40 -8.99 0.12
N ASP A 61 -0.97 -8.41 -0.94
CA ASP A 61 -1.77 -7.73 -1.96
C ASP A 61 -3.00 -6.92 -1.52
N GLY A 62 -2.93 -5.66 -1.76
CA GLY A 62 -4.07 -4.75 -1.67
C GLY A 62 -4.28 -4.09 -0.31
N ASN A 63 -3.92 -4.73 0.78
CA ASN A 63 -3.97 -4.08 2.09
C ASN A 63 -2.61 -3.72 2.63
N ILE A 64 -1.57 -4.45 2.23
CA ILE A 64 -0.22 -4.20 2.70
C ILE A 64 0.74 -4.74 1.68
N MET A 65 1.72 -3.99 1.39
CA MET A 65 2.80 -4.25 0.46
C MET A 65 3.67 -5.43 0.86
N THR A 66 3.16 -6.63 0.89
CA THR A 66 3.84 -7.70 1.59
C THR A 66 4.20 -8.93 0.78
N ASN A 67 3.96 -8.96 -0.52
CA ASN A 67 4.34 -10.12 -1.30
C ASN A 67 5.35 -9.82 -2.38
N PHE A 68 6.58 -10.07 -2.03
CA PHE A 68 7.65 -10.30 -2.96
C PHE A 68 8.37 -11.60 -2.66
N SER A 69 7.69 -12.71 -2.85
CA SER A 69 8.39 -13.97 -3.03
C SER A 69 8.71 -14.12 -4.51
N GLY A 70 9.96 -14.04 -4.81
CA GLY A 70 10.61 -14.28 -6.07
C GLY A 70 9.78 -14.56 -7.31
N GLY A 71 9.86 -13.74 -8.29
CA GLY A 71 9.76 -14.10 -9.69
C GLY A 71 8.67 -13.48 -10.53
N SER A 72 7.59 -12.95 -10.01
CA SER A 72 6.47 -12.49 -10.87
C SER A 72 6.00 -11.05 -10.61
N TYR A 73 6.84 -10.23 -10.14
CA TYR A 73 6.58 -8.93 -9.51
C TYR A 73 6.70 -7.72 -10.41
N TYR A 74 6.78 -7.91 -11.67
CA TYR A 74 7.06 -6.78 -12.58
C TYR A 74 5.90 -5.80 -12.77
N TRP A 75 4.67 -6.11 -12.34
CA TRP A 75 3.53 -5.44 -12.92
C TRP A 75 2.45 -4.97 -11.93
N GLY A 76 2.81 -4.47 -10.78
CA GLY A 76 1.94 -3.47 -10.16
C GLY A 76 1.16 -3.86 -8.91
N GLY A 77 1.52 -4.91 -8.19
CA GLY A 77 0.79 -5.26 -6.96
C GLY A 77 0.99 -4.28 -5.79
N GLN A 78 2.19 -3.72 -5.64
CA GLN A 78 2.57 -3.01 -4.41
C GLN A 78 1.83 -1.70 -4.18
N TRP A 79 1.63 -0.94 -5.24
CA TRP A 79 1.00 0.38 -5.17
C TRP A 79 -0.40 0.37 -5.79
N SER A 80 -0.97 -0.82 -6.01
CA SER A 80 -2.22 -0.96 -6.74
C SER A 80 -3.34 -0.13 -6.13
N SER A 81 -3.45 -0.07 -4.82
CA SER A 81 -4.45 0.73 -4.14
C SER A 81 -4.31 2.21 -4.46
N ASP A 82 -3.10 2.78 -4.28
CA ASP A 82 -2.87 4.21 -4.51
C ASP A 82 -2.94 4.56 -6.01
N TYR A 83 -2.59 3.60 -6.85
CA TYR A 83 -2.69 3.72 -8.28
C TYR A 83 -4.14 3.69 -8.76
N TYR A 84 -4.95 2.73 -8.32
CA TYR A 84 -6.36 2.64 -8.66
C TYR A 84 -7.22 3.76 -8.07
N SER A 85 -6.75 4.37 -6.99
CA SER A 85 -7.41 5.54 -6.41
C SER A 85 -7.07 6.86 -7.11
N GLY A 86 -6.13 6.87 -8.05
CA GLY A 86 -5.67 8.09 -8.71
C GLY A 86 -4.78 8.98 -7.84
N ILE A 87 -4.35 8.50 -6.66
CA ILE A 87 -3.38 9.20 -5.81
C ILE A 87 -1.98 9.10 -6.40
N MET A 88 -1.69 7.97 -7.06
CA MET A 88 -0.44 7.77 -7.79
C MET A 88 -0.71 7.50 -9.26
N THR A 89 0.30 7.72 -10.08
CA THR A 89 0.31 7.36 -11.48
C THR A 89 1.46 6.38 -11.73
N THR A 90 1.37 5.61 -12.80
CA THR A 90 2.47 4.73 -13.20
C THR A 90 3.10 5.19 -14.50
N ARG A 91 4.36 4.87 -14.64
CA ARG A 91 5.11 5.05 -15.88
C ARG A 91 4.62 4.16 -17.01
N ASP A 92 4.09 3.00 -16.70
CA ASP A 92 3.79 1.99 -17.71
C ASP A 92 2.48 2.29 -18.43
N ASN A 93 2.59 2.61 -19.72
CA ASN A 93 1.44 2.84 -20.59
C ASN A 93 0.58 1.59 -20.79
N SER A 94 1.08 0.40 -20.48
CA SER A 94 0.35 -0.85 -20.66
C SER A 94 -0.61 -1.13 -19.50
N PHE A 95 -0.37 -0.52 -18.35
CA PHE A 95 -1.20 -0.71 -17.17
C PHE A 95 -2.03 0.55 -16.93
N ASN A 96 -3.25 0.48 -17.35
CA ASN A 96 -4.21 1.56 -17.21
C ASN A 96 -5.23 1.23 -16.12
N PRO A 97 -5.25 1.95 -14.99
CA PRO A 97 -6.23 1.70 -13.94
C PRO A 97 -7.65 1.92 -14.43
N TYR A 98 -7.79 2.73 -15.47
CA TYR A 98 -9.08 3.05 -16.08
C TYR A 98 -9.49 2.07 -17.17
N GLY A 99 -8.71 1.03 -17.40
CA GLY A 99 -9.01 -0.11 -18.25
C GLY A 99 -10.13 -1.02 -17.73
N TYR A 100 -10.80 -0.63 -16.68
CA TYR A 100 -12.03 -1.27 -16.14
C TYR A 100 -13.19 -1.32 -17.11
N GLN A 101 -13.04 -0.73 -18.29
CA GLN A 101 -14.07 -0.69 -19.32
C GLN A 101 -14.58 -2.04 -19.81
N THR A 102 -13.89 -3.09 -19.43
CA THR A 102 -14.20 -4.46 -19.85
C THR A 102 -14.50 -5.40 -18.68
N ILE A 103 -15.05 -4.91 -17.58
CA ILE A 103 -15.64 -5.82 -16.60
C ILE A 103 -16.77 -6.56 -17.29
N THR A 104 -16.48 -7.76 -17.71
CA THR A 104 -17.45 -8.66 -18.33
C THR A 104 -17.76 -9.77 -17.34
N THR A 105 -18.98 -10.30 -17.45
CA THR A 105 -19.43 -11.49 -16.70
C THR A 105 -18.53 -12.71 -16.91
N ARG A 106 -17.62 -12.66 -17.87
CA ARG A 106 -16.71 -13.75 -18.24
C ARG A 106 -15.29 -13.60 -17.71
N ASN A 107 -14.97 -12.49 -17.09
CA ASN A 107 -13.66 -12.36 -16.47
C ASN A 107 -13.66 -13.26 -15.24
N THR A 108 -12.99 -14.38 -15.37
CA THR A 108 -12.61 -15.22 -14.23
C THR A 108 -11.60 -14.42 -13.41
N HIS A 109 -12.10 -13.65 -12.48
CA HIS A 109 -11.25 -12.99 -11.51
C HIS A 109 -10.64 -14.06 -10.63
N GLY A 110 -9.31 -14.19 -10.64
CA GLY A 110 -8.60 -15.17 -9.84
C GLY A 110 -8.84 -15.03 -8.34
N SER A 111 -9.45 -13.94 -7.91
CA SER A 111 -9.85 -13.67 -6.53
C SER A 111 -11.22 -14.24 -6.15
N TRP A 112 -12.07 -14.67 -7.09
CA TRP A 112 -13.26 -15.46 -6.77
C TRP A 112 -12.83 -16.89 -6.46
N SER A 113 -12.26 -17.07 -5.29
CA SER A 113 -11.71 -18.35 -4.85
C SER A 113 -12.09 -18.66 -3.42
N PHE A 114 -12.55 -19.87 -3.19
CA PHE A 114 -12.91 -20.42 -1.89
C PHE A 114 -11.86 -21.40 -1.37
N GLY A 115 -10.68 -21.49 -2.01
CA GLY A 115 -9.63 -22.39 -1.59
C GLY A 115 -9.16 -22.17 -0.16
N TRP A 116 -8.94 -20.93 0.23
CA TRP A 116 -8.59 -20.58 1.60
C TRP A 116 -9.73 -20.91 2.58
N ILE A 117 -10.97 -20.61 2.22
CA ILE A 117 -12.14 -20.92 3.02
C ILE A 117 -12.24 -22.44 3.27
N ARG A 118 -12.06 -23.24 2.22
CA ARG A 118 -12.05 -24.70 2.33
C ARG A 118 -10.94 -25.18 3.28
N SER A 119 -9.71 -24.71 3.10
CA SER A 119 -8.59 -25.11 3.96
C SER A 119 -8.82 -24.76 5.42
N ILE A 120 -9.35 -23.55 5.69
CA ILE A 120 -9.68 -23.14 7.06
C ILE A 120 -10.82 -23.98 7.63
N ASN A 121 -11.87 -24.26 6.86
CA ASN A 121 -12.98 -25.09 7.30
C ASN A 121 -12.54 -26.53 7.60
N ILE A 122 -11.60 -27.09 6.84
CA ILE A 122 -10.98 -28.40 7.14
C ILE A 122 -10.33 -28.34 8.54
N MET A 123 -9.49 -27.35 8.80
CA MET A 123 -8.87 -27.21 10.14
C MET A 123 -9.94 -27.09 11.24
N LEU A 124 -10.96 -26.28 11.03
CA LEU A 124 -12.04 -26.09 12.01
C LEU A 124 -12.82 -27.38 12.29
N SER A 125 -12.98 -28.27 11.30
CA SER A 125 -13.69 -29.55 11.48
C SER A 125 -12.90 -30.55 12.35
N HIS A 126 -11.59 -30.43 12.43
CA HIS A 126 -10.72 -31.31 13.24
C HIS A 126 -10.48 -30.85 14.68
N LEU A 127 -11.03 -29.69 15.08
CA LEU A 127 -10.83 -29.19 16.46
C LEU A 127 -11.35 -30.16 17.54
N GLY A 128 -12.38 -30.95 17.22
CA GLY A 128 -13.03 -31.90 18.15
C GLY A 128 -12.43 -33.29 18.19
N ASP A 129 -11.35 -33.60 17.49
CA ASP A 129 -10.79 -34.95 17.35
C ASP A 129 -10.08 -35.48 18.62
N GLY A 130 -10.13 -34.73 19.71
CA GLY A 130 -9.57 -35.16 20.99
C GLY A 130 -8.06 -34.97 21.17
N VAL A 131 -7.40 -34.35 20.19
CA VAL A 131 -5.96 -34.08 20.19
C VAL A 131 -5.61 -32.82 21.00
N LEU A 132 -6.46 -31.82 20.93
CA LEU A 132 -6.27 -30.51 21.55
C LEU A 132 -7.05 -30.40 22.87
N THR A 133 -6.46 -29.71 23.85
CA THR A 133 -7.19 -29.24 25.03
C THR A 133 -8.24 -28.21 24.65
N GLU A 134 -9.24 -28.01 25.52
CA GLU A 134 -10.27 -26.98 25.27
C GLU A 134 -9.71 -25.58 25.01
N THR A 135 -8.63 -25.21 25.71
CA THR A 135 -7.97 -23.91 25.51
C THR A 135 -7.32 -23.84 24.15
N GLU A 136 -6.66 -24.90 23.71
CA GLU A 136 -6.04 -24.98 22.39
C GLU A 136 -7.09 -25.05 21.26
N GLN A 137 -8.21 -25.71 21.49
CA GLN A 137 -9.34 -25.69 20.56
C GLN A 137 -9.90 -24.27 20.39
N ARG A 138 -10.08 -23.51 21.50
CA ARG A 138 -10.50 -22.10 21.43
C ARG A 138 -9.49 -21.25 20.69
N HIS A 139 -8.21 -21.46 20.96
CA HIS A 139 -7.12 -20.75 20.28
C HIS A 139 -7.16 -21.00 18.76
N TRP A 140 -7.10 -22.25 18.31
CA TRP A 140 -7.10 -22.57 16.87
C TRP A 140 -8.42 -22.22 16.18
N ARG A 141 -9.54 -22.27 16.90
CA ARG A 141 -10.80 -21.73 16.39
C ARG A 141 -10.71 -20.22 16.16
N SER A 142 -10.06 -19.49 17.05
CA SER A 142 -9.86 -18.05 16.90
C SER A 142 -8.97 -17.73 15.70
N VAL A 143 -7.88 -18.47 15.53
CA VAL A 143 -6.99 -18.34 14.35
C VAL A 143 -7.77 -18.64 13.06
N GLY A 144 -8.52 -19.74 13.03
CA GLY A 144 -9.35 -20.10 11.87
C GLY A 144 -10.42 -19.06 11.57
N TYR A 145 -11.12 -18.58 12.59
CA TYR A 145 -12.15 -17.55 12.44
C TYR A 145 -11.58 -16.23 11.94
N PHE A 146 -10.41 -15.86 12.43
CA PHE A 146 -9.73 -14.66 11.94
C PHE A 146 -9.40 -14.74 10.45
N PHE A 147 -8.71 -15.78 9.99
CA PHE A 147 -8.33 -15.89 8.59
C PHE A 147 -9.53 -16.14 7.67
N HIS A 148 -10.55 -16.83 8.15
CA HIS A 148 -11.81 -16.96 7.42
C HIS A 148 -12.48 -15.59 7.24
N ALA A 149 -12.61 -14.82 8.31
CA ALA A 149 -13.15 -13.47 8.26
C ALA A 149 -12.31 -12.56 7.36
N TRP A 150 -10.98 -12.63 7.50
CA TRP A 150 -10.05 -11.84 6.68
C TRP A 150 -10.25 -12.07 5.18
N TRP A 151 -10.36 -13.31 4.76
CA TRP A 151 -10.60 -13.61 3.34
C TRP A 151 -11.99 -13.15 2.89
N TYR A 152 -13.00 -13.30 3.73
CA TYR A 152 -14.33 -12.79 3.43
C TYR A 152 -14.40 -11.27 3.39
N MET A 153 -13.59 -10.55 4.17
CA MET A 153 -13.46 -9.10 4.08
C MET A 153 -13.02 -8.67 2.67
N GLU A 154 -12.10 -9.42 2.06
CA GLU A 154 -11.68 -9.17 0.69
C GLU A 154 -12.78 -9.52 -0.32
N LEU A 155 -13.41 -10.67 -0.17
CA LEU A 155 -14.44 -11.13 -1.07
C LEU A 155 -15.64 -10.18 -1.11
N ILE A 156 -16.18 -9.73 0.03
CA ILE A 156 -17.32 -8.80 0.02
C ILE A 156 -16.94 -7.40 -0.47
N SER A 157 -15.70 -6.98 -0.28
CA SER A 157 -15.21 -5.70 -0.81
C SER A 157 -15.16 -5.67 -2.33
N ARG A 158 -14.97 -6.84 -2.94
CA ARG A 158 -14.86 -6.99 -4.39
C ARG A 158 -16.20 -7.34 -5.03
N TYR A 159 -16.99 -8.20 -4.38
CA TYR A 159 -18.14 -8.83 -5.03
C TYR A 159 -19.50 -8.51 -4.40
N GLY A 160 -19.52 -7.86 -3.25
CA GLY A 160 -20.77 -7.60 -2.53
C GLY A 160 -21.34 -8.88 -1.93
N ASP A 161 -22.52 -9.28 -2.39
CA ASP A 161 -23.15 -10.55 -1.97
C ASP A 161 -22.28 -11.74 -2.38
N ILE A 162 -22.10 -12.70 -1.48
CA ILE A 162 -21.23 -13.85 -1.68
C ILE A 162 -21.69 -15.06 -0.87
N PRO A 163 -21.58 -16.30 -1.37
CA PRO A 163 -21.94 -17.49 -0.57
C PRO A 163 -21.15 -17.55 0.74
N TRP A 164 -21.83 -17.65 1.86
CA TRP A 164 -21.19 -17.84 3.17
C TRP A 164 -20.96 -19.32 3.45
N VAL A 165 -19.75 -19.80 3.25
CA VAL A 165 -19.37 -21.21 3.41
C VAL A 165 -18.62 -21.39 4.72
N ASN A 166 -19.26 -22.03 5.70
CA ASN A 166 -18.72 -22.27 7.04
C ASN A 166 -18.48 -23.75 7.36
N MET A 167 -18.47 -24.61 6.33
CA MET A 167 -18.27 -26.05 6.41
C MET A 167 -17.40 -26.55 5.28
N VAL A 168 -16.95 -27.79 5.39
CA VAL A 168 -16.21 -28.46 4.30
C VAL A 168 -17.24 -28.94 3.27
N LEU A 169 -17.12 -28.44 2.05
CA LEU A 169 -17.96 -28.88 0.93
C LEU A 169 -17.24 -29.98 0.14
N ASN A 170 -18.01 -30.92 -0.37
CA ASN A 170 -17.59 -31.94 -1.33
C ASN A 170 -18.47 -31.87 -2.60
N ASP A 171 -18.21 -32.71 -3.56
CA ASP A 171 -18.92 -32.70 -4.85
C ASP A 171 -20.43 -33.05 -4.74
N GLU A 172 -20.83 -33.66 -3.63
CA GLU A 172 -22.22 -34.04 -3.34
C GLU A 172 -22.94 -33.05 -2.43
N SER A 173 -22.24 -32.03 -1.94
CA SER A 173 -22.83 -31.04 -1.04
C SER A 173 -23.83 -30.15 -1.77
N GLU A 174 -25.09 -30.13 -1.31
CA GLU A 174 -26.14 -29.26 -1.85
C GLU A 174 -25.72 -27.77 -1.67
N GLU A 175 -25.04 -27.45 -0.59
CA GLU A 175 -24.54 -26.12 -0.27
C GLU A 175 -23.50 -25.60 -1.27
N ALA A 176 -22.93 -26.46 -2.12
CA ALA A 176 -22.07 -26.02 -3.22
C ALA A 176 -22.84 -25.16 -4.27
N TYR A 177 -24.16 -25.30 -4.27
CA TYR A 177 -25.06 -24.58 -5.18
C TYR A 177 -25.89 -23.51 -4.46
N MET A 178 -25.51 -23.15 -3.24
CA MET A 178 -26.24 -22.14 -2.47
C MET A 178 -26.22 -20.77 -3.19
N PRO A 179 -27.30 -19.99 -3.06
CA PRO A 179 -27.30 -18.62 -3.57
C PRO A 179 -26.29 -17.76 -2.80
N ARG A 180 -26.01 -16.58 -3.33
CA ARG A 180 -25.21 -15.59 -2.60
C ARG A 180 -25.94 -15.14 -1.35
N THR A 181 -25.20 -15.09 -0.26
CA THR A 181 -25.66 -14.50 1.00
C THR A 181 -25.58 -12.97 0.88
N PRO A 182 -26.61 -12.24 1.29
CA PRO A 182 -26.59 -10.79 1.28
C PRO A 182 -25.38 -10.23 2.01
N ARG A 183 -24.78 -9.15 1.48
CA ARG A 183 -23.59 -8.50 2.03
C ARG A 183 -23.71 -8.23 3.53
N ALA A 184 -24.84 -7.70 3.98
CA ALA A 184 -25.06 -7.39 5.39
C ALA A 184 -24.95 -8.63 6.30
N GLU A 185 -25.52 -9.76 5.89
CA GLU A 185 -25.45 -11.02 6.65
C GLU A 185 -24.02 -11.57 6.68
N VAL A 186 -23.29 -11.44 5.58
CA VAL A 186 -21.86 -11.80 5.52
C VAL A 186 -21.06 -10.90 6.44
N ALA A 187 -21.32 -9.59 6.43
CA ALA A 187 -20.65 -8.62 7.30
C ALA A 187 -20.90 -8.92 8.78
N ASP A 188 -22.13 -9.20 9.18
CA ASP A 188 -22.47 -9.61 10.55
C ASP A 188 -21.73 -10.88 10.95
N SER A 189 -21.64 -11.85 10.03
CA SER A 189 -20.91 -13.11 10.26
C SER A 189 -19.40 -12.88 10.42
N ILE A 190 -18.83 -11.97 9.66
CA ILE A 190 -17.42 -11.55 9.78
C ILE A 190 -17.19 -10.92 11.15
N VAL A 191 -18.04 -9.95 11.54
CA VAL A 191 -17.94 -9.28 12.85
C VAL A 191 -18.02 -10.29 13.98
N ALA A 192 -19.01 -11.19 13.96
CA ALA A 192 -19.17 -12.21 14.98
C ALA A 192 -17.93 -13.12 15.10
N ARG A 193 -17.30 -13.51 13.99
CA ARG A 193 -16.06 -14.30 14.01
C ARG A 193 -14.88 -13.52 14.58
N LEU A 194 -14.72 -12.27 14.20
CA LEU A 194 -13.62 -11.43 14.72
C LEU A 194 -13.80 -11.13 16.21
N GLU A 195 -15.03 -10.85 16.67
CA GLU A 195 -15.35 -10.66 18.11
C GLU A 195 -15.04 -11.95 18.91
N TYR A 196 -15.50 -13.11 18.41
CA TYR A 196 -15.16 -14.38 19.03
C TYR A 196 -13.65 -14.60 19.08
N ALA A 197 -12.95 -14.38 17.98
CA ALA A 197 -11.53 -14.61 17.88
C ALA A 197 -10.75 -13.70 18.83
N ALA A 198 -11.08 -12.42 18.91
CA ALA A 198 -10.43 -11.47 19.82
C ALA A 198 -10.63 -11.84 21.30
N ALA A 199 -11.80 -12.39 21.65
CA ALA A 199 -12.13 -12.78 23.02
C ALA A 199 -11.54 -14.13 23.46
N ASN A 200 -11.24 -15.03 22.52
CA ASN A 200 -10.90 -16.42 22.80
C ASN A 200 -9.52 -16.85 22.32
N ILE A 201 -8.79 -16.02 21.62
CA ILE A 201 -7.42 -16.36 21.24
C ILE A 201 -6.56 -16.48 22.48
N GLY A 202 -5.81 -17.59 22.59
CA GLY A 202 -4.92 -17.84 23.71
C GLY A 202 -3.57 -17.13 23.55
N ASP A 203 -2.63 -17.48 24.41
CA ASP A 203 -1.25 -17.03 24.30
C ASP A 203 -0.62 -17.58 23.02
N SER A 204 -0.33 -16.68 22.09
CA SER A 204 0.27 -17.00 20.79
C SER A 204 1.82 -17.13 20.84
N SER A 205 2.43 -17.02 22.00
CA SER A 205 3.90 -17.14 22.14
C SER A 205 4.45 -18.49 21.65
N LYS A 206 3.61 -19.54 21.70
CA LYS A 206 3.94 -20.87 21.14
C LYS A 206 3.92 -20.89 19.59
N ASP A 207 3.26 -19.92 18.94
CA ASP A 207 3.06 -19.92 17.51
C ASP A 207 4.22 -19.24 16.77
N GLY A 208 5.04 -18.53 17.48
CA GLY A 208 6.22 -17.81 17.00
C GLY A 208 6.08 -16.30 17.17
N ASP A 209 7.15 -15.61 16.86
CA ASP A 209 7.19 -14.16 16.89
C ASP A 209 6.21 -13.59 15.84
N ASN A 210 5.54 -12.50 16.20
CA ASN A 210 4.53 -11.85 15.33
C ASN A 210 3.35 -12.74 14.90
N ALA A 211 3.06 -13.80 15.64
CA ALA A 211 1.83 -14.55 15.47
C ALA A 211 0.60 -13.69 15.83
N LEU A 212 -0.56 -14.13 15.38
CA LEU A 212 -1.83 -13.42 15.57
C LEU A 212 -2.13 -13.26 17.06
N THR A 213 -2.45 -12.04 17.47
CA THR A 213 -2.83 -11.67 18.84
C THR A 213 -4.24 -11.10 18.91
N ALA A 214 -4.81 -11.01 20.10
CA ALA A 214 -6.10 -10.35 20.32
C ALA A 214 -6.09 -8.90 19.82
N ASP A 215 -5.00 -8.18 19.98
CA ASP A 215 -4.88 -6.79 19.52
C ASP A 215 -4.86 -6.68 17.99
N ALA A 216 -4.14 -7.59 17.33
CA ALA A 216 -4.14 -7.66 15.86
C ALA A 216 -5.55 -7.95 15.31
N ILE A 217 -6.30 -8.85 15.97
CA ILE A 217 -7.70 -9.15 15.62
C ILE A 217 -8.59 -7.92 15.84
N LYS A 218 -8.42 -7.21 16.97
CA LYS A 218 -9.17 -5.98 17.25
C LYS A 218 -8.85 -4.87 16.24
N ALA A 219 -7.61 -4.75 15.80
CA ALA A 219 -7.23 -3.79 14.76
C ALA A 219 -7.89 -4.12 13.41
N ALA A 220 -7.92 -5.39 13.03
CA ALA A 220 -8.66 -5.85 11.86
C ALA A 220 -10.16 -5.59 11.98
N LEU A 221 -10.73 -5.82 13.16
CA LEU A 221 -12.15 -5.55 13.46
C LEU A 221 -12.44 -4.04 13.33
N SER A 222 -11.63 -3.17 13.91
CA SER A 222 -11.75 -1.71 13.78
C SER A 222 -11.78 -1.28 12.31
N ARG A 223 -10.83 -1.77 11.50
CA ARG A 223 -10.74 -1.52 10.05
C ARG A 223 -12.01 -1.95 9.33
N PHE A 224 -12.47 -3.16 9.61
CA PHE A 224 -13.66 -3.72 8.95
C PHE A 224 -14.93 -2.98 9.31
N LEU A 225 -15.15 -2.71 10.59
CA LEU A 225 -16.34 -2.00 11.08
C LEU A 225 -16.49 -0.62 10.46
N LEU A 226 -15.40 0.16 10.41
CA LEU A 226 -15.42 1.47 9.73
C LEU A 226 -15.72 1.33 8.24
N ARG A 227 -15.08 0.36 7.58
CA ARG A 227 -15.24 0.14 6.14
C ARG A 227 -16.68 -0.19 5.78
N GLU A 228 -17.30 -1.15 6.46
CA GLU A 228 -18.68 -1.56 6.18
C GLU A 228 -19.69 -0.49 6.59
N ALA A 229 -19.51 0.15 7.73
CA ALA A 229 -20.41 1.21 8.17
C ALA A 229 -20.47 2.37 7.17
N THR A 230 -19.30 2.82 6.71
CA THR A 230 -19.22 3.92 5.74
C THR A 230 -19.66 3.49 4.35
N TRP A 231 -19.36 2.26 3.96
CA TRP A 231 -19.92 1.68 2.74
C TRP A 231 -21.45 1.72 2.78
N ALA A 232 -22.08 1.15 3.79
CA ALA A 232 -23.54 1.14 3.93
C ALA A 232 -24.14 2.55 3.90
N LYS A 233 -23.54 3.47 4.66
CA LYS A 233 -23.99 4.87 4.72
C LYS A 233 -23.92 5.57 3.36
N TYR A 234 -22.78 5.55 2.69
CA TYR A 234 -22.56 6.35 1.49
C TYR A 234 -23.09 5.70 0.21
N HIS A 235 -23.30 4.39 0.22
CA HIS A 235 -24.01 3.70 -0.87
C HIS A 235 -25.52 3.62 -0.65
N GLY A 236 -26.03 4.22 0.42
CA GLY A 236 -27.46 4.31 0.69
C GLY A 236 -28.13 2.97 1.01
N LEU A 237 -27.37 2.06 1.61
CA LEU A 237 -27.90 0.75 2.02
C LEU A 237 -28.68 0.90 3.33
N ASN A 238 -29.79 0.15 3.42
CA ASN A 238 -30.62 0.16 4.62
C ASN A 238 -30.08 -0.85 5.66
N GLU A 239 -28.88 -0.62 6.13
CA GLU A 239 -28.17 -1.48 7.08
C GLU A 239 -27.89 -0.75 8.40
N PRO A 240 -27.67 -1.46 9.51
CA PRO A 240 -27.46 -0.87 10.83
C PRO A 240 -26.03 -0.29 10.98
N TYR A 241 -25.58 0.53 10.04
CA TYR A 241 -24.21 1.05 9.99
C TYR A 241 -23.80 1.81 11.28
N GLN A 242 -24.74 2.43 11.98
CA GLN A 242 -24.45 3.12 13.24
C GLN A 242 -23.95 2.15 14.32
N GLN A 243 -24.48 0.93 14.37
CA GLN A 243 -24.01 -0.10 15.31
C GLN A 243 -22.57 -0.50 15.03
N TYR A 244 -22.18 -0.58 13.76
CA TYR A 244 -20.77 -0.82 13.38
C TYR A 244 -19.87 0.34 13.78
N LEU A 245 -20.32 1.59 13.63
CA LEU A 245 -19.54 2.75 14.08
C LEU A 245 -19.36 2.76 15.61
N GLU A 246 -20.40 2.43 16.38
CA GLU A 246 -20.29 2.30 17.84
C GLU A 246 -19.29 1.21 18.25
N LYS A 247 -19.35 0.04 17.62
CA LYS A 247 -18.38 -1.03 17.84
C LYS A 247 -16.98 -0.61 17.42
N CYS A 248 -16.83 0.13 16.31
CA CYS A 248 -15.55 0.67 15.85
C CYS A 248 -14.94 1.62 16.89
N LEU A 249 -15.74 2.53 17.46
CA LEU A 249 -15.28 3.39 18.54
C LEU A 249 -14.82 2.58 19.76
N ALA A 250 -15.60 1.60 20.17
CA ALA A 250 -15.31 0.81 21.36
C ALA A 250 -13.99 0.04 21.21
N VAL A 251 -13.84 -0.73 20.12
CA VAL A 251 -12.64 -1.54 19.90
C VAL A 251 -11.40 -0.67 19.63
N SER A 252 -11.57 0.45 18.94
CA SER A 252 -10.47 1.40 18.71
C SER A 252 -10.02 2.07 20.01
N GLN A 253 -10.96 2.42 20.90
CA GLN A 253 -10.63 2.99 22.23
C GLN A 253 -9.79 2.01 23.05
N GLU A 254 -10.14 0.72 23.09
CA GLU A 254 -9.34 -0.29 23.81
C GLU A 254 -7.90 -0.37 23.29
N LEU A 255 -7.72 -0.28 21.97
CA LEU A 255 -6.39 -0.26 21.36
C LEU A 255 -5.63 1.04 21.66
N MET A 256 -6.31 2.18 21.59
CA MET A 256 -5.72 3.48 21.92
C MET A 256 -5.26 3.55 23.39
N ASP A 257 -6.02 2.96 24.31
CA ASP A 257 -5.65 2.88 25.73
C ASP A 257 -4.42 1.99 25.94
N LYS A 258 -4.30 0.92 25.17
CA LYS A 258 -3.18 -0.02 25.25
C LYS A 258 -1.93 0.46 24.52
N TYR A 259 -2.09 1.18 23.42
CA TYR A 259 -1.02 1.75 22.59
C TYR A 259 -1.08 3.29 22.59
N PRO A 260 -0.78 3.94 23.73
CA PRO A 260 -1.01 5.38 23.88
C PRO A 260 0.00 6.25 23.15
N SER A 261 1.02 5.66 22.54
CA SER A 261 2.12 6.39 21.91
C SER A 261 2.39 5.94 20.50
N LEU A 262 2.68 6.90 19.62
CA LEU A 262 3.26 6.67 18.32
C LEU A 262 4.77 6.46 18.42
N TYR A 263 5.36 5.87 17.42
CA TYR A 263 6.80 5.84 17.25
C TYR A 263 7.30 7.18 16.69
N TYR A 264 8.14 7.88 17.45
CA TYR A 264 8.70 9.18 17.08
C TYR A 264 10.08 9.09 16.43
N GLY A 265 10.60 7.89 16.24
CA GLY A 265 11.90 7.61 15.65
C GLY A 265 12.94 7.12 16.66
N SER A 266 14.05 6.62 16.15
CA SER A 266 15.17 6.10 16.94
C SER A 266 15.95 7.20 17.68
N GLY A 267 15.74 8.46 17.32
CA GLY A 267 16.55 9.59 17.77
C GLY A 267 17.90 9.72 17.06
N ILE A 268 18.20 8.80 16.16
CA ILE A 268 19.40 8.83 15.31
C ILE A 268 19.12 9.69 14.08
N ASN A 269 18.03 9.44 13.40
CA ASN A 269 17.51 10.33 12.39
C ASN A 269 16.85 11.54 13.06
N LYS A 270 17.36 12.72 12.77
CA LYS A 270 16.92 13.98 13.39
C LYS A 270 16.12 14.88 12.45
N TYR A 271 15.64 14.33 11.36
CA TYR A 271 14.79 15.09 10.46
C TYR A 271 13.32 15.06 10.92
N PRO A 272 12.55 16.06 10.55
CA PRO A 272 11.14 16.11 10.89
C PRO A 272 10.38 14.86 10.40
N ALA A 273 9.47 14.36 11.21
CA ALA A 273 8.70 13.14 10.95
C ALA A 273 9.54 11.86 10.79
N ALA A 274 10.75 11.77 11.37
CA ALA A 274 11.60 10.59 11.25
C ALA A 274 10.88 9.30 11.67
N GLY A 275 10.06 9.33 12.70
CA GLY A 275 9.29 8.17 13.13
C GLY A 275 8.31 7.65 12.07
N TYR A 276 7.70 8.55 11.30
CA TYR A 276 6.84 8.17 10.18
C TYR A 276 7.59 7.40 9.09
N ASP A 277 8.82 7.79 8.82
CA ASP A 277 9.67 7.12 7.85
C ASP A 277 10.22 5.78 8.38
N GLU A 278 10.76 5.80 9.59
CA GLU A 278 11.42 4.63 10.19
C GLU A 278 10.47 3.43 10.40
N VAL A 279 9.17 3.66 10.59
CA VAL A 279 8.18 2.58 10.61
C VAL A 279 8.18 1.77 9.31
N MET A 280 8.47 2.41 8.18
CA MET A 280 8.48 1.76 6.87
C MET A 280 9.86 1.25 6.43
N THR A 281 10.92 1.68 7.12
CA THR A 281 12.30 1.46 6.70
C THR A 281 13.18 0.76 7.75
N SER A 282 12.64 0.40 8.89
CA SER A 282 13.38 -0.32 9.93
C SER A 282 13.59 -1.78 9.57
N GLU A 283 14.77 -2.30 9.91
CA GLU A 283 15.07 -3.72 9.80
C GLU A 283 14.26 -4.54 10.82
N ASP A 284 13.99 -3.97 11.99
CA ASP A 284 13.26 -4.62 13.07
C ASP A 284 12.23 -3.67 13.68
N LEU A 285 10.96 -4.08 13.66
CA LEU A 285 9.84 -3.35 14.25
C LEU A 285 9.47 -3.85 15.66
N THR A 286 10.16 -4.86 16.18
CA THR A 286 9.86 -5.45 17.50
C THR A 286 9.90 -4.38 18.60
N GLY A 287 8.83 -4.30 19.37
CA GLY A 287 8.72 -3.41 20.51
C GLY A 287 8.65 -1.91 20.22
N LYS A 288 8.58 -1.51 18.95
CA LYS A 288 8.37 -0.09 18.61
C LYS A 288 6.97 0.36 19.03
N PRO A 289 6.84 1.53 19.69
CA PRO A 289 5.53 2.07 20.08
C PRO A 289 4.56 2.16 18.89
N GLY A 290 3.33 1.78 19.13
CA GLY A 290 2.27 1.88 18.11
C GLY A 290 2.23 0.76 17.06
N ILE A 291 3.23 -0.13 17.04
CA ILE A 291 3.21 -1.30 16.16
C ILE A 291 2.43 -2.42 16.84
N ILE A 292 1.30 -2.81 16.25
CA ILE A 292 0.42 -3.85 16.78
C ILE A 292 0.78 -5.22 16.20
N MET A 293 1.05 -5.26 14.90
CA MET A 293 1.51 -6.45 14.19
C MET A 293 2.30 -6.04 12.96
N PHE A 294 3.36 -6.79 12.65
CA PHE A 294 4.17 -6.54 11.44
C PHE A 294 4.60 -7.86 10.78
N LYS A 295 4.96 -7.80 9.54
CA LYS A 295 5.53 -8.91 8.81
C LYS A 295 7.05 -8.80 8.88
N GLN A 296 7.65 -9.86 9.39
CA GLN A 296 9.09 -9.95 9.57
C GLN A 296 9.73 -10.58 8.34
N TYR A 297 10.86 -10.02 7.95
CA TYR A 297 11.63 -10.50 6.80
C TYR A 297 13.04 -10.89 7.23
N TYR A 298 13.54 -11.98 6.65
CA TYR A 298 14.86 -12.52 6.95
C TYR A 298 15.58 -12.92 5.68
N THR A 299 16.87 -12.62 5.62
CA THR A 299 17.75 -13.05 4.53
C THR A 299 17.69 -14.56 4.33
N GLY A 300 17.42 -14.97 3.11
CA GLY A 300 17.37 -16.39 2.72
C GLY A 300 16.08 -17.14 3.10
N ILE A 301 15.15 -16.52 3.84
CA ILE A 301 13.87 -17.11 4.23
C ILE A 301 12.71 -16.39 3.55
N LEU A 302 12.57 -15.10 3.81
CA LEU A 302 11.54 -14.26 3.24
C LEU A 302 12.11 -12.86 3.02
N MET A 303 12.11 -12.39 1.81
CA MET A 303 12.69 -11.11 1.42
C MET A 303 11.75 -10.36 0.48
N HIS A 304 12.01 -9.08 0.27
CA HIS A 304 11.23 -8.22 -0.62
C HIS A 304 12.13 -7.30 -1.46
N ARG A 305 11.54 -6.39 -2.23
CA ARG A 305 12.25 -5.40 -3.06
C ARG A 305 11.66 -3.99 -2.95
N PHE A 306 11.05 -3.62 -1.86
CA PHE A 306 10.37 -2.32 -1.78
C PHE A 306 11.32 -1.15 -1.97
N SER A 307 12.48 -1.19 -1.31
CA SER A 307 13.49 -0.15 -1.44
C SER A 307 14.02 -0.06 -2.87
N ASP A 308 14.25 -1.21 -3.50
CA ASP A 308 14.71 -1.28 -4.87
C ASP A 308 13.67 -0.73 -5.87
N LEU A 309 12.40 -1.07 -5.68
CA LEU A 309 11.32 -0.60 -6.56
C LEU A 309 11.12 0.92 -6.54
N VAL A 310 11.35 1.55 -5.41
CA VAL A 310 11.30 3.02 -5.30
C VAL A 310 12.65 3.67 -5.57
N HIS A 311 13.63 2.90 -6.02
CA HIS A 311 14.98 3.36 -6.22
C HIS A 311 15.53 3.06 -7.63
N VAL A 312 15.51 1.80 -8.06
CA VAL A 312 16.16 1.32 -9.29
C VAL A 312 15.17 1.09 -10.42
N GLU A 313 14.07 0.43 -10.13
CA GLU A 313 13.09 0.04 -11.12
C GLU A 313 12.14 1.19 -11.43
N ALA A 314 12.68 2.13 -12.14
CA ALA A 314 11.93 3.07 -12.92
C ALA A 314 10.46 3.22 -12.51
N HIS A 315 10.30 3.84 -11.43
CA HIS A 315 9.11 4.39 -10.87
C HIS A 315 7.81 3.96 -11.46
N ARG A 316 7.22 3.05 -10.76
CA ARG A 316 5.88 2.60 -11.03
C ARG A 316 4.86 3.38 -10.21
N ALA A 317 5.33 4.34 -9.44
CA ALA A 317 4.49 5.19 -8.62
C ALA A 317 5.07 6.61 -8.56
N ASP A 318 4.53 7.48 -9.39
CA ASP A 318 4.75 8.93 -9.33
C ASP A 318 3.50 9.58 -8.76
N ALA A 319 3.63 10.70 -8.06
CA ALA A 319 2.47 11.46 -7.63
C ALA A 319 2.01 12.46 -8.70
N PRO A 320 0.72 12.56 -8.97
CA PRO A 320 0.18 13.73 -9.64
C PRO A 320 0.21 14.94 -8.72
N GLN A 321 0.17 16.15 -9.30
CA GLN A 321 0.12 17.42 -8.58
C GLN A 321 -0.99 17.44 -7.53
N GLN A 322 -2.14 16.86 -7.86
CA GLN A 322 -3.29 16.78 -6.98
C GLN A 322 -3.00 16.04 -5.66
N THR A 323 -2.13 15.07 -5.71
CA THR A 323 -1.70 14.33 -4.50
C THR A 323 -0.75 15.16 -3.66
N VAL A 324 0.18 15.87 -4.29
CA VAL A 324 1.08 16.78 -3.59
C VAL A 324 0.31 17.94 -2.94
N ASP A 325 -0.75 18.41 -3.60
CA ASP A 325 -1.62 19.46 -3.08
C ASP A 325 -2.40 19.03 -1.83
N MET A 326 -2.58 17.72 -1.59
CA MET A 326 -3.23 17.21 -0.38
C MET A 326 -2.43 17.44 0.90
N PHE A 327 -1.11 17.54 0.82
CA PHE A 327 -0.27 17.79 1.99
C PHE A 327 -0.50 19.22 2.48
N LEU A 328 -0.60 19.39 3.79
CA LEU A 328 -0.77 20.69 4.40
C LEU A 328 0.51 21.54 4.35
N MET A 329 0.40 22.80 4.65
CA MET A 329 1.53 23.61 5.09
C MET A 329 1.91 23.21 6.53
N LYS A 330 3.13 23.50 6.94
CA LYS A 330 3.60 23.25 8.32
C LYS A 330 2.74 23.96 9.38
N ASN A 331 2.10 25.06 9.01
CA ASN A 331 1.13 25.77 9.86
C ASN A 331 -0.27 25.09 9.94
N GLY A 332 -0.43 23.89 9.39
CA GLY A 332 -1.66 23.11 9.45
C GLY A 332 -2.74 23.51 8.46
N LYS A 333 -2.47 24.45 7.55
CA LYS A 333 -3.45 24.96 6.59
C LYS A 333 -3.28 24.30 5.20
N PRO A 334 -4.38 24.05 4.48
CA PRO A 334 -4.33 23.66 3.08
C PRO A 334 -3.66 24.73 2.22
N ILE A 335 -3.02 24.35 1.12
CA ILE A 335 -2.32 25.30 0.24
C ILE A 335 -3.24 26.40 -0.32
N GLY A 336 -4.50 26.07 -0.59
CA GLY A 336 -5.50 27.01 -1.08
C GLY A 336 -6.04 27.98 -0.02
N ASN A 337 -5.72 27.77 1.27
CA ASN A 337 -6.14 28.67 2.32
C ASN A 337 -5.44 30.04 2.19
N PRO A 338 -6.15 31.16 2.23
CA PRO A 338 -5.56 32.50 2.09
C PRO A 338 -4.44 32.81 3.10
N SER A 339 -4.44 32.14 4.25
CA SER A 339 -3.43 32.29 5.31
C SER A 339 -2.40 31.16 5.32
N SER A 340 -2.33 30.32 4.27
CA SER A 340 -1.42 29.18 4.19
C SER A 340 0.04 29.59 4.10
N GLY A 341 0.31 30.71 3.43
CA GLY A 341 1.67 31.14 3.10
C GLY A 341 2.32 30.29 1.99
N PHE A 342 1.53 29.53 1.25
CA PHE A 342 2.04 28.70 0.13
C PHE A 342 2.73 29.55 -0.93
N LYS A 343 3.92 29.11 -1.34
CA LYS A 343 4.77 29.84 -2.29
C LYS A 343 4.83 29.19 -3.67
N GLY A 344 4.37 27.95 -3.78
CA GLY A 344 4.34 27.23 -5.04
C GLY A 344 3.25 27.75 -5.98
N GLY A 345 3.11 27.14 -7.13
CA GLY A 345 2.12 27.49 -8.13
C GLY A 345 2.72 27.72 -9.50
N GLU A 346 1.90 28.18 -10.42
CA GLU A 346 2.30 28.50 -11.77
C GLU A 346 3.43 29.53 -11.79
N GLY A 347 4.45 29.29 -12.58
CA GLY A 347 5.62 30.18 -12.68
C GLY A 347 6.61 30.09 -11.52
N LYS A 348 6.37 29.21 -10.57
CA LYS A 348 7.24 29.03 -9.41
C LYS A 348 8.21 27.87 -9.61
N ASP A 349 9.32 27.94 -8.89
CA ASP A 349 10.29 26.85 -8.83
C ASP A 349 9.68 25.63 -8.10
N LEU A 350 10.06 24.43 -8.52
CA LEU A 350 9.61 23.21 -7.87
C LEU A 350 9.95 23.17 -6.36
N TRP A 351 11.06 23.81 -5.95
CA TRP A 351 11.42 24.00 -4.55
C TRP A 351 10.37 24.74 -3.74
N ASP A 352 9.70 25.70 -4.34
CA ASP A 352 8.66 26.49 -3.67
C ASP A 352 7.46 25.62 -3.29
N TYR A 353 7.25 24.49 -3.99
CA TYR A 353 6.23 23.49 -3.64
C TYR A 353 6.54 22.73 -2.36
N TYR A 354 7.83 22.56 -2.05
CA TYR A 354 8.29 21.83 -0.88
C TYR A 354 8.53 22.72 0.33
N SER A 355 8.61 24.03 0.13
CA SER A 355 8.91 24.98 1.19
C SER A 355 7.77 25.09 2.20
N ASP A 356 8.11 24.99 3.48
CA ASP A 356 7.17 25.13 4.60
C ASP A 356 5.97 24.15 4.57
N ARG A 357 6.12 23.03 3.91
CA ARG A 357 5.11 21.98 3.80
C ARG A 357 5.19 20.97 4.95
N ASP A 358 4.14 20.19 5.10
CA ASP A 358 4.10 18.99 5.93
C ASP A 358 5.34 18.12 5.68
N PRO A 359 6.14 17.82 6.69
CA PRO A 359 7.35 17.01 6.53
C PRO A 359 7.12 15.65 5.88
N ARG A 360 5.94 15.07 6.01
CA ARG A 360 5.60 13.81 5.35
C ARG A 360 5.61 13.92 3.82
N LEU A 361 5.44 15.12 3.25
CA LEU A 361 5.62 15.33 1.82
C LEU A 361 7.04 14.96 1.37
N HIS A 362 8.04 15.41 2.13
CA HIS A 362 9.45 15.16 1.82
C HIS A 362 9.85 13.69 1.99
N ILE A 363 9.12 12.95 2.82
CA ILE A 363 9.33 11.52 3.05
C ILE A 363 8.62 10.69 1.98
N ASN A 364 7.44 11.10 1.55
CA ASN A 364 6.73 10.39 0.50
C ASN A 364 7.30 10.66 -0.89
N PHE A 365 7.67 11.92 -1.16
CA PHE A 365 8.15 12.32 -2.48
C PHE A 365 9.51 13.00 -2.37
N GLN A 366 10.46 12.46 -3.10
CA GLN A 366 11.81 13.00 -3.08
C GLN A 366 11.79 14.47 -3.52
N PRO A 367 12.30 15.38 -2.70
CA PRO A 367 12.41 16.76 -3.08
C PRO A 367 13.40 16.96 -4.21
N PRO A 368 13.25 18.04 -4.98
CA PRO A 368 14.17 18.34 -6.06
C PRO A 368 15.59 18.50 -5.52
N ALA A 369 16.46 17.61 -5.95
CA ALA A 369 17.85 17.62 -5.51
C ALA A 369 18.74 17.06 -6.62
N GLN A 370 20.00 17.49 -6.62
CA GLN A 370 21.00 16.92 -7.48
C GLN A 370 22.30 16.72 -6.73
N ALA A 371 22.82 15.52 -6.79
CA ALA A 371 24.06 15.14 -6.15
C ALA A 371 25.13 14.80 -7.20
N LYS A 372 26.37 15.15 -6.90
CA LYS A 372 27.55 14.75 -7.66
C LYS A 372 28.17 13.54 -6.99
N VAL A 373 28.15 12.42 -7.67
CA VAL A 373 28.80 11.20 -7.18
C VAL A 373 30.27 11.25 -7.51
N THR A 374 31.12 11.23 -6.51
CA THR A 374 32.59 11.19 -6.68
C THR A 374 33.11 9.87 -6.12
N GLY A 375 33.83 9.09 -6.95
CA GLY A 375 34.46 7.83 -6.53
C GLY A 375 34.37 6.73 -7.56
N ASN A 376 35.11 5.66 -7.35
CA ASN A 376 35.31 4.60 -8.33
C ASN A 376 34.03 3.88 -8.76
N ASN A 377 34.06 3.49 -10.01
CA ASN A 377 33.15 2.68 -10.82
C ASN A 377 31.86 2.21 -10.12
N PRO A 378 30.70 2.66 -10.61
CA PRO A 378 29.38 2.21 -10.12
C PRO A 378 29.13 0.71 -10.26
N ASN A 379 29.83 0.05 -11.17
CA ASN A 379 29.67 -1.37 -11.47
C ASN A 379 30.62 -2.29 -10.68
N ALA A 380 31.34 -1.79 -9.70
CA ALA A 380 32.11 -2.68 -8.84
C ALA A 380 31.18 -3.35 -7.85
N ASP A 381 31.11 -4.66 -7.91
CA ASP A 381 30.28 -5.55 -7.10
C ASP A 381 30.48 -5.47 -5.58
N ASN A 382 31.16 -4.47 -5.08
CA ASN A 382 31.43 -4.26 -3.67
C ASN A 382 30.49 -3.22 -3.08
N VAL A 383 29.39 -3.72 -2.64
CA VAL A 383 28.24 -3.04 -2.08
C VAL A 383 28.53 -2.30 -0.78
N THR A 384 29.60 -2.64 -0.10
CA THR A 384 29.95 -2.11 1.22
C THR A 384 30.65 -0.75 1.20
N THR A 385 31.05 -0.25 0.04
CA THR A 385 31.60 1.10 -0.08
C THR A 385 30.60 2.04 -0.73
N PHE A 386 29.81 2.69 0.09
CA PHE A 386 29.02 3.84 -0.38
C PHE A 386 29.95 4.85 -1.02
N LYS A 387 29.61 5.21 -2.24
CA LYS A 387 30.36 6.22 -2.95
C LYS A 387 30.16 7.53 -2.23
N LYS A 388 31.26 8.23 -2.05
CA LYS A 388 31.22 9.61 -1.61
C LYS A 388 30.49 10.41 -2.67
N TRP A 389 29.48 11.15 -2.26
CA TRP A 389 28.84 12.11 -3.12
C TRP A 389 28.96 13.49 -2.48
N THR A 390 29.06 14.48 -3.33
CA THR A 390 29.22 15.88 -2.95
C THR A 390 28.13 16.70 -3.63
N PHE A 391 27.97 17.92 -3.18
CA PHE A 391 27.06 18.84 -3.85
C PHE A 391 27.71 19.50 -5.03
N TRP A 392 26.91 19.77 -6.05
CA TRP A 392 27.28 20.64 -7.11
C TRP A 392 27.46 22.05 -6.56
N LYS A 393 28.58 22.68 -6.87
CA LYS A 393 28.88 24.07 -6.48
C LYS A 393 28.52 25.03 -7.60
N ALA A 394 28.26 26.27 -7.23
CA ALA A 394 28.07 27.34 -8.19
C ALA A 394 29.25 27.43 -9.17
N GLY A 395 28.94 27.51 -10.46
CA GLY A 395 29.92 27.53 -11.53
C GLY A 395 30.31 26.16 -12.09
N GLU A 396 29.94 25.06 -11.45
CA GLU A 396 30.13 23.73 -12.01
C GLU A 396 29.06 23.44 -13.08
N THR A 397 29.44 22.72 -14.11
CA THR A 397 28.53 22.35 -15.21
C THR A 397 28.26 20.86 -15.21
N LEU A 398 26.99 20.50 -15.21
CA LEU A 398 26.49 19.14 -15.34
C LEU A 398 26.74 18.67 -16.79
N GLN A 399 27.60 17.69 -16.95
CA GLN A 399 27.87 17.12 -18.26
C GLN A 399 26.85 16.01 -18.59
N GLY A 400 26.43 15.97 -19.83
CA GLY A 400 25.56 14.91 -20.36
C GLY A 400 24.06 15.25 -20.42
N LEU A 401 23.61 16.35 -19.84
CA LEU A 401 22.21 16.73 -19.72
C LEU A 401 21.92 18.15 -20.27
N GLY A 402 22.63 18.58 -21.28
CA GLY A 402 22.44 19.91 -21.88
C GLY A 402 23.22 21.02 -21.24
N ASN A 403 24.32 20.70 -20.55
CA ASN A 403 25.28 21.67 -19.98
C ASN A 403 24.62 22.69 -19.02
N PHE A 404 23.92 22.21 -18.04
CA PHE A 404 23.35 23.09 -17.01
C PHE A 404 24.44 23.57 -16.05
N THR A 405 24.60 24.87 -15.91
CA THR A 405 25.53 25.48 -14.94
C THR A 405 24.80 25.77 -13.63
N ILE A 406 25.34 25.25 -12.54
CA ILE A 406 24.76 25.47 -11.19
C ILE A 406 24.95 26.94 -10.81
N THR A 407 23.85 27.58 -10.42
CA THR A 407 23.86 28.93 -9.90
C THR A 407 24.13 28.96 -8.40
N GLY A 408 24.56 30.10 -7.86
CA GLY A 408 24.73 30.25 -6.41
C GLY A 408 23.40 30.15 -5.63
N GLU A 409 22.30 30.55 -6.26
CA GLU A 409 20.96 30.38 -5.68
C GLU A 409 20.56 28.93 -5.62
N TYR A 410 20.86 28.16 -6.65
CA TYR A 410 20.60 26.72 -6.67
C TYR A 410 21.41 25.99 -5.58
N GLU A 411 22.71 26.26 -5.48
CA GLU A 411 23.55 25.69 -4.42
C GLU A 411 23.00 26.02 -3.03
N LYS A 412 22.55 27.24 -2.81
CA LYS A 412 21.96 27.69 -1.55
C LYS A 412 20.69 26.92 -1.21
N LYS A 413 19.73 26.84 -2.13
CA LYS A 413 18.48 26.10 -1.95
C LYS A 413 18.73 24.62 -1.64
N PHE A 414 19.69 24.03 -2.33
CA PHE A 414 20.05 22.64 -2.12
C PHE A 414 20.67 22.39 -0.74
N ARG A 415 21.49 23.31 -0.25
CA ARG A 415 22.04 23.24 1.10
C ARG A 415 20.98 23.44 2.17
N GLU A 416 20.09 24.39 1.99
CA GLU A 416 18.93 24.59 2.89
C GLU A 416 18.11 23.30 3.01
N TYR A 417 17.93 22.58 1.93
CA TYR A 417 17.23 21.31 1.92
C TYR A 417 17.97 20.22 2.69
N ILE A 418 19.28 20.15 2.52
CA ILE A 418 20.09 19.20 3.28
C ILE A 418 20.15 19.52 4.76
N ASP A 419 20.25 20.78 5.09
CA ASP A 419 20.21 21.23 6.47
C ASP A 419 18.88 20.90 7.14
N TYR A 420 17.79 20.95 6.37
CA TYR A 420 16.45 20.56 6.83
C TYR A 420 16.37 19.07 7.20
N PHE A 421 16.89 18.20 6.38
CA PHE A 421 16.91 16.76 6.66
C PHE A 421 18.04 16.35 7.60
N GLY A 422 19.05 17.19 7.72
CA GLY A 422 20.23 16.94 8.49
C GLY A 422 21.26 16.02 7.83
N PRO A 423 22.51 16.04 8.29
CA PRO A 423 23.62 15.33 7.68
C PRO A 423 23.47 13.80 7.73
N ASN A 424 22.61 13.28 8.57
CA ASN A 424 22.42 11.83 8.72
C ASN A 424 21.52 11.24 7.62
N VAL A 425 20.68 12.03 6.98
CA VAL A 425 19.83 11.59 5.87
C VAL A 425 20.60 11.52 4.57
N PHE A 426 21.49 12.48 4.38
CA PHE A 426 22.31 12.59 3.19
C PHE A 426 23.76 12.43 3.60
N CYS A 427 24.20 11.22 3.85
CA CYS A 427 25.57 10.95 4.27
C CYS A 427 26.59 11.52 3.27
N GLU A 428 26.94 12.77 3.45
CA GLU A 428 28.06 13.38 2.74
C GLU A 428 29.36 12.68 3.15
N ASN A 429 30.11 12.19 2.19
CA ASN A 429 31.41 11.55 2.41
C ASN A 429 31.42 10.18 3.13
N GLY A 430 30.33 9.46 3.10
CA GLY A 430 30.27 8.10 3.69
C GLY A 430 30.35 8.07 5.21
N THR A 431 30.01 9.18 5.87
CA THR A 431 29.87 9.24 7.31
C THR A 431 28.40 9.08 7.68
N GLY A 432 28.05 7.99 8.30
CA GLY A 432 26.72 7.70 8.81
C GLY A 432 26.55 6.23 9.05
N ASP A 433 25.70 5.89 10.01
CA ASP A 433 25.40 4.53 10.33
C ASP A 433 24.38 4.01 9.31
N GLU A 434 24.80 3.07 8.50
CA GLU A 434 24.02 2.49 7.40
C GLU A 434 22.88 1.60 7.90
N SER A 435 22.99 1.12 9.14
CA SER A 435 21.97 0.28 9.77
C SER A 435 20.69 1.02 10.13
N ILE A 436 20.67 2.34 9.97
CA ILE A 436 19.61 3.20 10.48
C ILE A 436 18.83 3.85 9.35
N GLY A 437 18.31 3.09 8.42
CA GLY A 437 17.25 3.53 7.51
C GLY A 437 17.26 4.99 7.05
N CYS A 438 18.45 5.58 6.85
CA CYS A 438 18.52 6.95 6.40
C CYS A 438 18.16 7.05 4.92
N LYS A 439 17.38 8.06 4.54
CA LYS A 439 17.06 8.35 3.15
C LYS A 439 18.26 9.00 2.47
N ARG A 440 19.28 8.22 2.20
CA ARG A 440 20.40 8.70 1.40
C ARG A 440 19.94 8.92 -0.03
N LEU A 441 20.40 9.98 -0.66
CA LEU A 441 20.31 10.06 -2.10
C LEU A 441 21.04 8.84 -2.68
N PRO A 442 20.38 8.01 -3.45
CA PRO A 442 20.98 6.78 -3.91
C PRO A 442 22.15 7.10 -4.82
N GLY A 443 23.32 6.67 -4.46
CA GLY A 443 24.55 6.83 -5.23
C GLY A 443 24.95 5.58 -5.99
N HIS A 444 24.16 4.54 -5.96
CA HIS A 444 24.51 3.22 -6.43
C HIS A 444 23.54 2.69 -7.48
N ASN A 445 24.02 1.92 -8.45
CA ASN A 445 23.23 1.25 -9.51
C ASN A 445 22.40 2.14 -10.44
N TRP A 446 22.84 3.36 -10.63
CA TRP A 446 22.14 4.32 -11.47
C TRP A 446 22.71 4.33 -12.89
N GLY A 447 22.87 3.16 -13.49
CA GLY A 447 23.27 2.99 -14.88
C GLY A 447 24.60 3.59 -15.26
N GLY A 448 25.53 3.79 -14.32
CA GLY A 448 26.82 4.39 -14.57
C GLY A 448 26.84 5.91 -14.60
N SER A 449 25.71 6.57 -14.37
CA SER A 449 25.65 8.02 -14.27
C SER A 449 26.36 8.52 -13.01
N MET A 450 27.24 9.50 -13.19
CA MET A 450 27.97 10.11 -12.08
C MET A 450 27.21 11.26 -11.40
N SER A 451 26.02 11.54 -11.85
CA SER A 451 25.17 12.57 -11.27
C SER A 451 23.77 12.03 -11.09
N HIS A 452 23.19 12.34 -9.95
CA HIS A 452 21.83 12.04 -9.65
C HIS A 452 21.01 13.31 -9.61
N SER A 453 19.92 13.32 -10.35
CA SER A 453 18.93 14.40 -10.28
C SER A 453 17.58 13.85 -9.83
N ALA A 454 17.00 14.51 -8.88
CA ALA A 454 15.63 14.23 -8.50
C ALA A 454 14.80 15.52 -8.61
N PRO A 455 13.66 15.44 -9.20
CA PRO A 455 13.16 14.35 -10.02
C PRO A 455 13.84 14.28 -11.38
N ASN A 456 14.07 13.09 -11.88
CA ASN A 456 14.58 12.91 -13.24
C ASN A 456 13.41 13.03 -14.22
N ILE A 457 13.04 14.24 -14.57
CA ILE A 457 11.96 14.51 -15.52
C ILE A 457 12.49 14.34 -16.92
N THR A 458 12.22 13.22 -17.56
CA THR A 458 12.67 12.99 -18.94
C THR A 458 11.51 13.14 -19.92
N GLY A 459 11.68 14.04 -20.89
CA GLY A 459 10.97 13.96 -22.14
C GLY A 459 11.49 12.80 -23.00
N SER A 460 10.68 12.29 -23.92
CA SER A 460 11.09 11.26 -24.86
C SER A 460 12.33 11.69 -25.64
N GLY A 461 13.41 10.97 -25.55
CA GLY A 461 14.62 11.17 -26.36
C GLY A 461 15.92 11.38 -25.63
N ILE A 462 15.93 11.59 -24.34
CA ILE A 462 17.17 11.68 -23.58
C ILE A 462 17.36 10.34 -22.86
N GLN A 463 18.28 9.56 -23.37
CA GLN A 463 18.74 8.32 -22.75
C GLN A 463 19.66 8.64 -21.58
N MET A 464 19.08 9.08 -20.49
CA MET A 464 19.76 9.00 -19.22
C MET A 464 18.97 8.07 -18.35
N ASP A 465 19.65 7.08 -17.93
CA ASP A 465 19.21 6.03 -17.09
C ASP A 465 17.71 5.66 -17.20
N ASN A 466 17.43 4.61 -17.93
CA ASN A 466 16.06 4.12 -18.16
C ASN A 466 15.34 3.78 -16.85
N TYR A 467 16.07 3.73 -15.76
CA TYR A 467 15.57 3.18 -14.52
C TYR A 467 14.96 4.21 -13.57
N MET A 468 15.24 5.49 -13.71
CA MET A 468 14.84 6.50 -12.74
C MET A 468 14.00 7.64 -13.32
N ARG A 469 13.03 7.31 -14.13
CA ARG A 469 12.18 8.32 -14.76
C ARG A 469 11.01 8.69 -13.87
N CYS A 470 10.93 9.94 -13.52
CA CYS A 470 9.74 10.54 -12.93
C CYS A 470 8.93 11.25 -14.01
N TRP A 471 7.70 10.81 -14.24
CA TRP A 471 6.86 11.39 -15.28
C TRP A 471 6.11 12.63 -14.84
N THR A 472 5.97 12.80 -13.52
CA THR A 472 5.19 13.90 -12.93
C THR A 472 6.05 14.97 -12.29
N GLY A 473 7.31 14.69 -12.04
CA GLY A 473 8.17 15.56 -11.23
C GLY A 473 8.12 15.25 -9.73
N TYR A 474 7.28 14.33 -9.30
CA TYR A 474 7.11 13.94 -7.90
C TYR A 474 7.37 12.44 -7.73
N PHE A 475 8.55 12.16 -7.28
CA PHE A 475 9.11 10.83 -7.18
C PHE A 475 8.80 10.19 -5.84
N PHE A 476 8.03 9.11 -5.82
CA PHE A 476 7.69 8.39 -4.60
C PHE A 476 8.88 7.58 -4.06
N TRP A 477 9.22 7.76 -2.78
CA TRP A 477 10.33 7.07 -2.14
C TRP A 477 10.11 6.70 -0.66
N LYS A 478 8.88 6.67 -0.18
CA LYS A 478 8.55 6.39 1.22
C LYS A 478 9.22 5.13 1.78
N HIS A 479 9.28 4.07 0.99
CA HIS A 479 9.86 2.78 1.42
C HIS A 479 11.34 2.64 1.09
N TYR A 480 11.95 3.70 0.58
CA TYR A 480 13.36 3.68 0.26
C TYR A 480 14.21 3.73 1.52
N THR A 481 15.17 2.81 1.60
CA THR A 481 16.22 2.81 2.60
C THR A 481 17.55 2.48 1.97
N SER A 482 18.58 3.24 2.35
CA SER A 482 19.92 3.11 1.73
C SER A 482 20.67 1.88 2.18
N TRP A 483 20.40 1.35 3.36
CA TRP A 483 21.08 0.17 3.89
C TRP A 483 20.71 -1.13 3.15
N GLU A 484 19.54 -1.17 2.51
CA GLU A 484 19.12 -2.29 1.67
C GLU A 484 19.63 -2.18 0.24
N VAL A 485 20.05 -0.98 -0.18
CA VAL A 485 20.52 -0.73 -1.54
C VAL A 485 21.92 -1.27 -1.67
N GLY A 486 22.03 -2.33 -2.42
CA GLY A 486 23.31 -2.95 -2.69
C GLY A 486 23.37 -4.42 -2.35
N SER A 487 22.41 -4.94 -1.63
CA SER A 487 22.07 -6.34 -1.76
C SER A 487 21.46 -6.54 -3.15
N ASN A 488 21.70 -7.66 -3.80
CA ASN A 488 21.02 -7.98 -5.06
C ASN A 488 19.54 -7.65 -4.97
N ASP A 489 18.94 -7.24 -6.06
CA ASP A 489 17.59 -6.70 -6.25
C ASP A 489 16.41 -7.40 -5.53
N TYR A 490 16.65 -8.48 -4.80
CA TYR A 490 15.62 -9.33 -4.20
C TYR A 490 15.85 -9.67 -2.72
N PHE A 491 16.79 -9.02 -2.07
CA PHE A 491 17.27 -9.44 -0.75
C PHE A 491 17.04 -8.41 0.34
N GLN A 492 15.95 -7.65 0.23
CA GLN A 492 15.62 -6.63 1.21
C GLN A 492 14.82 -7.24 2.36
N THR A 493 15.12 -6.80 3.57
CA THR A 493 14.64 -7.41 4.81
C THR A 493 14.02 -6.43 5.81
N SER A 494 13.80 -5.16 5.42
CA SER A 494 13.08 -4.23 6.30
C SER A 494 11.67 -4.75 6.61
N ASP A 495 11.31 -4.75 7.87
CA ASP A 495 10.00 -5.20 8.33
C ASP A 495 8.88 -4.30 7.79
N LYS A 496 7.69 -4.87 7.62
CA LYS A 496 6.53 -4.09 7.13
C LYS A 496 5.36 -4.20 8.11
N PRO A 497 4.84 -3.06 8.58
CA PRO A 497 3.72 -3.06 9.51
C PRO A 497 2.46 -3.61 8.86
N ILE A 498 1.67 -4.38 9.61
CA ILE A 498 0.36 -4.91 9.19
C ILE A 498 -0.76 -4.13 9.87
N PHE A 499 -0.65 -3.96 11.18
CA PHE A 499 -1.55 -3.15 11.97
C PHE A 499 -0.75 -2.19 12.82
N THR A 500 -1.13 -0.93 12.78
CA THR A 500 -0.51 0.13 13.57
C THR A 500 -1.56 0.99 14.25
N ILE A 501 -1.16 1.68 15.30
CA ILE A 501 -2.07 2.56 16.03
C ILE A 501 -2.49 3.77 15.19
N GLU A 502 -1.69 4.20 14.22
CA GLU A 502 -2.00 5.31 13.31
C GLU A 502 -3.32 5.07 12.58
N GLU A 503 -3.51 3.86 12.06
CA GLU A 503 -4.76 3.49 11.41
C GLU A 503 -5.93 3.48 12.40
N VAL A 504 -5.72 2.96 13.60
CA VAL A 504 -6.76 2.91 14.66
C VAL A 504 -7.19 4.32 15.08
N LEU A 505 -6.24 5.24 15.23
CA LEU A 505 -6.53 6.66 15.51
C LEU A 505 -7.42 7.28 14.44
N LEU A 506 -7.09 7.00 13.17
CA LEU A 506 -7.84 7.51 12.03
C LEU A 506 -9.23 6.84 11.90
N ASN A 507 -9.33 5.56 12.22
CA ASN A 507 -10.60 4.85 12.26
C ASN A 507 -11.51 5.42 13.34
N TYR A 508 -10.95 5.69 14.54
CA TYR A 508 -11.69 6.32 15.63
C TYR A 508 -12.18 7.71 15.26
N ALA A 509 -11.29 8.55 14.69
CA ALA A 509 -11.63 9.92 14.31
C ALA A 509 -12.78 9.96 13.30
N GLU A 510 -12.72 9.14 12.25
CA GLU A 510 -13.76 9.09 11.23
C GLU A 510 -15.07 8.52 11.79
N ALA A 511 -15.02 7.44 12.58
CA ALA A 511 -16.21 6.89 13.22
C ALA A 511 -16.87 7.87 14.19
N ALA A 512 -16.09 8.62 14.96
CA ALA A 512 -16.61 9.66 15.84
C ALA A 512 -17.29 10.79 15.06
N PHE A 513 -16.71 11.20 13.93
CA PHE A 513 -17.36 12.18 13.05
C PHE A 513 -18.68 11.65 12.49
N GLU A 514 -18.70 10.44 12.01
CA GLU A 514 -19.89 9.82 11.41
C GLU A 514 -21.05 9.65 12.42
N LEU A 515 -20.72 9.60 13.71
CA LEU A 515 -21.68 9.58 14.82
C LEU A 515 -21.96 10.97 15.41
N ASN A 516 -21.47 12.06 14.78
CA ASN A 516 -21.57 13.43 15.29
C ASN A 516 -20.95 13.63 16.69
N ARG A 517 -19.85 12.97 16.97
CA ARG A 517 -19.10 13.03 18.24
C ARG A 517 -17.66 13.53 18.09
N PHE A 518 -17.31 14.00 16.91
CA PHE A 518 -15.98 14.55 16.67
C PHE A 518 -15.90 15.99 17.18
N ASP A 519 -15.10 16.18 18.18
CA ASP A 519 -14.81 17.49 18.80
C ASP A 519 -13.30 17.70 18.92
N GLN A 520 -12.90 18.81 19.56
CA GLN A 520 -11.48 19.11 19.78
C GLN A 520 -10.79 18.03 20.62
N GLY A 521 -11.49 17.46 21.62
CA GLY A 521 -10.94 16.40 22.45
C GLY A 521 -10.68 15.12 21.66
N VAL A 522 -11.53 14.80 20.70
CA VAL A 522 -11.29 13.69 19.77
C VAL A 522 -10.13 14.02 18.83
N ALA A 523 -10.10 15.21 18.26
CA ALA A 523 -8.99 15.64 17.42
C ALA A 523 -7.65 15.56 18.14
N ASP A 524 -7.58 15.97 19.42
CA ASP A 524 -6.34 15.99 20.21
C ASP A 524 -5.78 14.60 20.51
N ARG A 525 -6.64 13.60 20.68
CA ARG A 525 -6.22 12.21 20.95
C ARG A 525 -6.13 11.33 19.73
N THR A 526 -6.35 11.89 18.52
CA THR A 526 -6.28 11.17 17.25
C THR A 526 -5.42 11.94 16.25
N ILE A 527 -6.03 12.80 15.44
CA ILE A 527 -5.37 13.54 14.36
C ILE A 527 -4.17 14.35 14.87
N ASN A 528 -4.29 14.99 16.01
CA ASN A 528 -3.23 15.84 16.54
C ASN A 528 -2.01 15.06 17.04
N LEU A 529 -2.15 13.79 17.42
CA LEU A 529 -1.00 12.94 17.68
C LEU A 529 -0.17 12.68 16.41
N LEU A 530 -0.84 12.46 15.27
CA LEU A 530 -0.18 12.27 13.98
C LEU A 530 0.52 13.55 13.53
N ARG A 531 -0.15 14.69 13.69
CA ARG A 531 0.40 16.01 13.36
C ARG A 531 1.58 16.41 14.26
N ASP A 532 1.52 16.11 15.55
CA ASP A 532 2.62 16.35 16.48
C ASP A 532 3.86 15.55 16.06
N ARG A 533 3.70 14.25 15.72
CA ARG A 533 4.80 13.44 15.20
C ARG A 533 5.36 13.97 13.89
N ALA A 534 4.49 14.50 13.03
CA ALA A 534 4.87 15.06 11.74
C ALA A 534 5.40 16.51 11.84
N GLU A 535 5.39 17.13 13.02
CA GLU A 535 5.73 18.55 13.22
C GLU A 535 4.86 19.50 12.39
N VAL A 536 3.58 19.18 12.25
CA VAL A 536 2.56 20.01 11.61
C VAL A 536 1.69 20.63 12.70
N ALA A 537 1.28 21.86 12.52
CA ALA A 537 0.40 22.52 13.49
C ALA A 537 -0.90 21.72 13.70
N ARG A 538 -1.33 21.68 14.95
CA ARG A 538 -2.49 20.91 15.38
C ARG A 538 -3.77 21.37 14.68
N MET A 539 -4.67 20.43 14.44
CA MET A 539 -6.02 20.71 14.01
C MET A 539 -6.79 21.43 15.12
N VAL A 540 -7.31 22.58 14.79
CA VAL A 540 -8.25 23.35 15.62
C VAL A 540 -9.63 23.24 14.98
N VAL A 541 -10.50 22.40 15.53
CA VAL A 541 -11.78 22.03 14.91
C VAL A 541 -12.65 23.27 14.64
N ALA A 542 -12.64 24.24 15.54
CA ALA A 542 -13.40 25.48 15.40
C ALA A 542 -12.95 26.36 14.22
N GLU A 543 -11.72 26.22 13.74
CA GLU A 543 -11.21 26.97 12.59
C GLU A 543 -11.58 26.31 11.24
N ILE A 544 -12.03 25.06 11.24
CA ILE A 544 -12.34 24.32 10.03
C ILE A 544 -13.77 24.66 9.58
N THR A 545 -13.90 25.79 8.93
CA THR A 545 -15.15 26.29 8.32
C THR A 545 -15.23 25.86 6.85
N ALA A 546 -16.30 26.23 6.18
CA ALA A 546 -16.46 26.01 4.74
C ALA A 546 -15.35 26.64 3.89
N ASP A 547 -14.77 27.74 4.37
CA ASP A 547 -13.69 28.47 3.69
C ASP A 547 -12.30 28.06 4.11
N PHE A 548 -12.16 27.08 5.01
CA PHE A 548 -10.86 26.61 5.48
C PHE A 548 -10.04 26.01 4.34
N ASP A 549 -10.67 25.20 3.51
CA ASP A 549 -10.10 24.70 2.25
C ASP A 549 -10.98 25.13 1.07
N PRO A 550 -10.61 26.20 0.38
CA PRO A 550 -11.36 26.67 -0.80
C PRO A 550 -11.41 25.64 -1.94
N ASP A 551 -10.49 24.68 -1.93
CA ASP A 551 -10.39 23.65 -2.95
C ASP A 551 -11.06 22.32 -2.55
N ARG A 552 -11.67 22.30 -1.35
CA ARG A 552 -12.38 21.15 -0.83
C ARG A 552 -13.48 20.68 -1.79
N ASP A 553 -13.40 19.42 -2.16
CA ASP A 553 -14.41 18.71 -2.96
C ASP A 553 -14.80 19.43 -4.28
N LYS A 554 -13.93 20.36 -4.74
CA LYS A 554 -14.10 21.02 -6.02
C LYS A 554 -13.74 20.12 -7.18
N GLY A 555 -14.40 20.33 -8.29
CA GLY A 555 -14.10 19.68 -9.53
C GLY A 555 -14.80 18.35 -9.76
N THR A 556 -15.62 17.88 -8.81
CA THR A 556 -16.35 16.63 -8.98
C THR A 556 -17.22 16.65 -10.24
N ALA A 557 -18.01 17.70 -10.41
CA ALA A 557 -18.88 17.84 -11.57
C ALA A 557 -18.13 18.22 -12.86
N SER A 558 -17.08 19.03 -12.75
CA SER A 558 -16.33 19.52 -13.91
C SER A 558 -15.28 18.52 -14.41
N TRP A 559 -14.90 17.56 -13.55
CA TRP A 559 -13.84 16.59 -13.84
C TRP A 559 -14.36 15.25 -14.33
N THR A 560 -15.67 15.04 -14.26
CA THR A 560 -16.32 13.79 -14.63
C THR A 560 -16.77 13.85 -16.08
N ARG A 561 -16.00 13.27 -16.97
CA ARG A 561 -16.35 13.20 -18.38
C ARG A 561 -17.37 12.08 -18.64
N GLY A 562 -18.59 12.46 -18.97
CA GLY A 562 -19.65 11.52 -19.32
C GLY A 562 -20.13 10.63 -18.16
N TYR A 563 -19.78 11.01 -16.94
CA TYR A 563 -20.22 10.38 -15.73
C TYR A 563 -21.32 11.22 -15.08
N ASP A 564 -22.46 10.59 -14.82
CA ASP A 564 -23.54 11.20 -14.07
C ASP A 564 -23.30 10.97 -12.58
N ASP A 565 -22.63 11.91 -11.92
CA ASP A 565 -22.34 11.84 -10.50
C ASP A 565 -23.44 12.38 -9.60
N THR A 566 -24.60 12.72 -10.17
CA THR A 566 -25.73 13.26 -9.42
C THR A 566 -26.21 12.33 -8.31
N LYS A 567 -25.94 11.02 -8.45
CA LYS A 567 -26.27 10.00 -7.43
C LYS A 567 -25.20 9.85 -6.36
N THR A 568 -23.97 10.24 -6.64
CA THR A 568 -22.80 10.01 -5.78
C THR A 568 -22.18 11.30 -5.27
N ASN A 569 -22.64 12.43 -5.79
CA ASN A 569 -22.09 13.74 -5.46
C ASN A 569 -22.78 14.30 -4.20
N TYR A 570 -22.21 13.96 -3.06
CA TYR A 570 -22.50 14.68 -1.82
C TYR A 570 -21.31 15.58 -1.49
N GLU A 571 -21.58 16.73 -0.94
CA GLU A 571 -20.53 17.63 -0.46
C GLU A 571 -19.93 17.06 0.84
N VAL A 572 -18.63 16.82 0.85
CA VAL A 572 -17.94 16.36 2.06
C VAL A 572 -17.87 17.53 3.07
N PRO A 573 -18.38 17.35 4.29
CA PRO A 573 -18.29 18.41 5.32
C PRO A 573 -16.83 18.82 5.59
N PRO A 574 -16.54 20.08 5.91
CA PRO A 574 -15.16 20.57 6.06
C PRO A 574 -14.31 19.76 7.03
N VAL A 575 -14.82 19.44 8.21
CA VAL A 575 -14.08 18.65 9.21
C VAL A 575 -13.83 17.22 8.72
N LEU A 576 -14.81 16.59 8.08
CA LEU A 576 -14.64 15.25 7.51
C LEU A 576 -13.60 15.26 6.38
N TRP A 577 -13.58 16.31 5.59
CA TRP A 577 -12.58 16.48 4.54
C TRP A 577 -11.16 16.48 5.11
N GLU A 578 -10.94 17.20 6.20
CA GLU A 578 -9.64 17.24 6.86
C GLU A 578 -9.27 15.91 7.55
N ILE A 579 -10.24 15.17 8.12
CA ILE A 579 -10.02 13.81 8.64
C ILE A 579 -9.59 12.87 7.51
N ARG A 580 -10.30 12.90 6.38
CA ARG A 580 -9.98 12.07 5.20
C ARG A 580 -8.65 12.48 4.57
N ARG A 581 -8.32 13.77 4.53
CA ARG A 581 -6.99 14.28 4.12
C ARG A 581 -5.89 13.68 4.98
N GLU A 582 -6.04 13.76 6.30
CA GLU A 582 -5.06 13.22 7.22
C GLU A 582 -4.86 11.71 7.00
N ARG A 583 -5.97 10.97 6.81
CA ARG A 583 -5.92 9.54 6.50
C ARG A 583 -5.19 9.25 5.18
N MET A 584 -5.48 10.00 4.13
CA MET A 584 -4.83 9.83 2.82
C MET A 584 -3.32 10.11 2.88
N VAL A 585 -2.92 11.15 3.62
CA VAL A 585 -1.51 11.52 3.79
C VAL A 585 -0.78 10.51 4.67
N GLU A 586 -1.35 10.15 5.79
CA GLU A 586 -0.73 9.26 6.76
C GLU A 586 -0.52 7.83 6.20
N LEU A 587 -1.55 7.29 5.58
CA LEU A 587 -1.56 5.91 5.09
C LEU A 587 -1.15 5.78 3.61
N MET A 588 -0.62 6.84 3.01
CA MET A 588 -0.15 6.83 1.63
C MET A 588 0.93 5.75 1.42
N GLY A 589 0.82 4.99 0.34
CA GLY A 589 1.73 3.91 0.04
C GLY A 589 1.56 2.65 0.91
N GLN A 590 0.43 2.53 1.63
CA GLN A 590 0.15 1.40 2.52
C GLN A 590 -1.09 0.58 2.11
N GLY A 591 -1.66 0.83 0.94
CA GLY A 591 -2.70 -0.02 0.37
C GLY A 591 -4.15 0.33 0.78
N PHE A 592 -4.40 1.50 1.36
CA PHE A 592 -5.73 1.86 1.88
C PHE A 592 -6.60 2.68 0.92
N SER A 593 -5.99 3.52 0.12
CA SER A 593 -6.68 4.61 -0.58
C SER A 593 -7.80 4.15 -1.51
N PHE A 594 -7.63 3.02 -2.21
CA PHE A 594 -8.66 2.52 -3.12
C PHE A 594 -9.91 2.02 -2.40
N TYR A 595 -9.72 1.35 -1.26
CA TYR A 595 -10.84 0.96 -0.41
C TYR A 595 -11.54 2.19 0.18
N ASP A 596 -10.78 3.20 0.56
CA ASP A 596 -11.30 4.43 1.13
C ASP A 596 -12.17 5.21 0.12
N ILE A 597 -11.70 5.44 -1.11
CA ILE A 597 -12.51 6.15 -2.11
C ILE A 597 -13.76 5.37 -2.52
N LYS A 598 -13.70 4.03 -2.46
CA LYS A 598 -14.86 3.18 -2.74
C LYS A 598 -15.90 3.26 -1.62
N ARG A 599 -15.48 3.09 -0.35
CA ARG A 599 -16.41 3.17 0.79
C ARG A 599 -16.99 4.56 1.00
N TRP A 600 -16.26 5.62 0.65
CA TRP A 600 -16.75 7.00 0.65
C TRP A 600 -17.65 7.34 -0.52
N HIS A 601 -17.80 6.45 -1.48
CA HIS A 601 -18.52 6.68 -2.73
C HIS A 601 -18.01 7.92 -3.49
N LYS A 602 -16.69 8.15 -3.45
CA LYS A 602 -15.98 9.30 -4.02
C LYS A 602 -14.98 8.92 -5.11
N ALA A 603 -15.05 7.69 -5.63
CA ALA A 603 -14.13 7.26 -6.67
C ALA A 603 -14.11 8.20 -7.90
N PRO A 604 -15.24 8.70 -8.41
CA PRO A 604 -15.23 9.66 -9.53
C PRO A 604 -14.41 10.91 -9.25
N TYR A 605 -14.47 11.45 -8.04
CA TYR A 605 -13.70 12.63 -7.66
C TYR A 605 -12.20 12.42 -7.81
N TYR A 606 -11.69 11.27 -7.35
CA TYR A 606 -10.27 10.98 -7.38
C TYR A 606 -9.78 10.46 -8.73
N VAL A 607 -10.58 9.62 -9.39
CA VAL A 607 -10.17 8.84 -10.56
C VAL A 607 -10.46 9.55 -11.87
N ASN A 608 -11.56 10.29 -11.99
CA ASN A 608 -11.98 10.89 -13.25
C ASN A 608 -11.26 12.20 -13.60
N ARG A 609 -10.42 12.69 -12.74
CA ARG A 609 -9.61 13.88 -13.01
C ARG A 609 -8.40 13.55 -13.88
N GLN A 610 -7.98 14.46 -14.76
CA GLN A 610 -6.73 14.32 -15.47
C GLN A 610 -5.56 14.53 -14.51
N PRO A 611 -4.73 13.52 -14.26
CA PRO A 611 -3.53 13.76 -13.50
C PRO A 611 -2.60 14.69 -14.28
N CYS A 612 -2.04 15.67 -13.62
CA CYS A 612 -0.93 16.46 -14.14
C CYS A 612 0.25 16.37 -13.21
N GLY A 613 1.45 16.58 -13.74
CA GLY A 613 2.67 16.65 -12.93
C GLY A 613 2.96 18.09 -12.50
N ALA A 614 4.19 18.29 -12.01
CA ALA A 614 4.68 19.58 -11.57
C ALA A 614 4.65 20.64 -12.68
N TRP A 615 4.61 21.91 -12.28
CA TRP A 615 4.85 23.00 -13.19
C TRP A 615 6.36 23.16 -13.45
N ILE A 616 6.75 23.20 -14.71
CA ILE A 616 8.15 23.35 -15.12
C ILE A 616 8.27 24.25 -16.36
N THR A 617 9.50 24.69 -16.65
CA THR A 617 9.83 25.32 -17.93
C THR A 617 10.58 24.33 -18.82
N SER A 618 10.37 24.40 -20.13
CA SER A 618 11.10 23.55 -21.07
C SER A 618 12.58 23.94 -21.19
N ALA A 619 12.91 25.21 -20.95
CA ALA A 619 14.25 25.73 -21.06
C ALA A 619 15.10 25.47 -19.80
N ASN A 620 14.45 25.29 -18.70
CA ASN A 620 15.08 25.22 -17.38
C ASN A 620 14.36 24.11 -16.59
N VAL A 621 14.48 22.88 -17.10
CA VAL A 621 14.14 21.77 -16.22
C VAL A 621 15.15 21.88 -15.09
N PRO A 622 14.74 22.37 -13.93
CA PRO A 622 15.64 22.49 -12.82
C PRO A 622 16.19 21.10 -12.61
N TYR A 623 17.45 20.99 -12.35
CA TYR A 623 18.01 19.67 -12.02
C TYR A 623 18.62 18.90 -13.19
N GLY A 624 18.93 19.57 -14.28
CA GLY A 624 19.92 19.11 -15.24
C GLY A 624 19.53 17.97 -16.16
N THR A 625 18.26 17.69 -16.30
CA THR A 625 17.79 16.63 -17.19
C THR A 625 17.64 17.05 -18.64
N GLY A 626 18.10 18.26 -18.99
CA GLY A 626 17.99 18.78 -20.34
C GLY A 626 16.62 19.38 -20.64
N LYS A 627 16.35 19.53 -21.93
CA LYS A 627 15.12 20.15 -22.40
C LYS A 627 13.96 19.19 -22.23
N TYR A 628 12.90 19.62 -21.55
CA TYR A 628 11.64 18.86 -21.51
C TYR A 628 10.98 18.87 -22.89
N THR A 629 10.70 17.70 -23.42
CA THR A 629 10.10 17.49 -24.74
C THR A 629 8.68 16.93 -24.67
N GLY A 630 8.12 16.79 -23.48
CA GLY A 630 6.75 16.34 -23.27
C GLY A 630 5.72 17.45 -23.53
N GLN A 631 4.49 17.16 -23.21
CA GLN A 631 3.37 18.09 -23.37
C GLN A 631 3.07 18.79 -22.04
N PHE A 632 2.66 20.03 -22.14
CA PHE A 632 2.16 20.81 -21.02
C PHE A 632 0.63 20.89 -21.05
N VAL A 633 0.03 21.10 -19.89
CA VAL A 633 -1.39 21.39 -19.73
C VAL A 633 -1.57 22.61 -18.84
N ASN A 634 -2.69 23.27 -19.00
CA ASN A 634 -3.13 24.30 -18.06
C ASN A 634 -3.95 23.66 -16.95
N TYR A 635 -3.36 23.47 -15.77
CA TYR A 635 -4.00 22.83 -14.65
C TYR A 635 -5.22 23.59 -14.14
N ASN A 636 -5.15 24.91 -14.13
CA ASN A 636 -6.26 25.74 -13.68
C ASN A 636 -7.45 25.65 -14.64
N GLU A 637 -7.21 25.60 -15.94
CA GLU A 637 -8.27 25.38 -16.92
C GLU A 637 -8.91 24.02 -16.82
N ILE A 638 -8.12 22.96 -16.58
CA ILE A 638 -8.67 21.64 -16.31
C ILE A 638 -9.59 21.69 -15.10
N ARG A 639 -9.18 22.38 -14.06
CA ARG A 639 -9.94 22.51 -12.82
C ARG A 639 -11.23 23.35 -12.99
N GLU A 640 -11.20 24.39 -13.81
CA GLU A 640 -12.32 25.31 -14.00
C GLU A 640 -13.30 24.86 -15.09
N LYS A 641 -12.78 24.37 -16.18
CA LYS A 641 -13.57 24.07 -17.40
C LYS A 641 -13.89 22.58 -17.57
N GLY A 642 -13.32 21.75 -16.72
CA GLY A 642 -13.40 20.30 -16.91
C GLY A 642 -12.63 19.87 -18.16
N TYR A 643 -12.93 18.72 -18.62
CA TYR A 643 -12.16 17.99 -19.55
C TYR A 643 -12.51 18.16 -20.99
N SER A 644 -12.89 19.19 -21.51
CA SER A 644 -13.48 19.16 -22.84
C SER A 644 -12.52 19.05 -24.02
N GLU A 645 -11.22 19.39 -23.89
CA GLU A 645 -10.36 19.42 -25.08
C GLU A 645 -8.88 19.33 -24.74
N ALA A 646 -8.07 18.90 -25.70
CA ALA A 646 -6.63 18.85 -25.60
C ALA A 646 -6.06 20.24 -25.30
N TYR A 647 -5.67 20.45 -24.07
CA TYR A 647 -4.96 21.66 -23.70
C TYR A 647 -3.61 21.64 -24.43
N GLY A 648 -3.39 22.67 -25.21
CA GLY A 648 -2.29 22.73 -26.15
C GLY A 648 -0.93 22.74 -25.48
N ASN A 649 0.07 22.39 -26.28
CA ASN A 649 1.45 22.62 -25.95
C ASN A 649 1.70 24.12 -25.80
N GLU A 650 1.79 24.61 -24.58
CA GLU A 650 2.39 25.91 -24.36
C GLU A 650 3.90 25.78 -24.51
N ALA A 651 4.44 26.40 -25.56
CA ALA A 651 5.85 26.37 -25.81
C ALA A 651 6.58 27.10 -24.68
N GLY A 652 7.34 26.35 -23.91
CA GLY A 652 8.28 26.92 -22.97
C GLY A 652 8.04 26.67 -21.49
N SER A 653 6.80 26.54 -21.02
CA SER A 653 6.48 26.29 -19.60
C SER A 653 5.06 25.77 -19.43
N GLY A 654 4.81 25.08 -18.34
CA GLY A 654 3.47 24.58 -17.99
C GLY A 654 3.51 23.44 -16.99
N TRP A 655 2.33 22.91 -16.70
CA TRP A 655 2.15 21.70 -15.92
C TRP A 655 2.44 20.49 -16.79
N ILE A 656 3.17 19.52 -16.29
CA ILE A 656 3.50 18.30 -17.02
C ILE A 656 2.21 17.55 -17.34
N TYR A 657 1.98 17.25 -18.62
CA TYR A 657 0.89 16.38 -19.03
C TYR A 657 1.26 14.92 -18.84
N THR A 658 0.50 14.23 -17.99
CA THR A 658 0.61 12.79 -17.88
C THR A 658 -0.33 12.12 -18.88
N LYS A 659 0.18 11.19 -19.66
CA LYS A 659 -0.63 10.47 -20.66
C LYS A 659 -1.69 9.58 -20.04
N HIS A 660 -1.62 9.39 -18.72
CA HIS A 660 -2.52 8.52 -17.99
C HIS A 660 -3.63 9.35 -17.35
N GLY A 661 -4.81 8.99 -17.64
CA GLY A 661 -6.00 9.60 -17.08
C GLY A 661 -7.25 9.17 -17.81
N PRO A 662 -8.44 9.41 -17.28
CA PRO A 662 -9.70 8.98 -17.85
C PRO A 662 -9.91 9.48 -19.27
N LEU A 663 -9.30 10.61 -19.62
CA LEU A 663 -9.42 11.19 -20.95
C LEU A 663 -8.69 10.48 -22.05
N SER A 664 -7.52 9.94 -21.72
CA SER A 664 -6.71 9.27 -22.74
C SER A 664 -7.27 7.92 -23.12
N VAL A 665 -8.20 7.36 -22.32
CA VAL A 665 -8.50 5.92 -22.42
C VAL A 665 -9.96 5.53 -22.27
N GLY A 666 -10.92 6.41 -22.14
CA GLY A 666 -12.29 6.01 -22.20
C GLY A 666 -13.28 6.70 -21.25
N LYS A 667 -14.20 5.96 -20.66
CA LYS A 667 -15.41 6.51 -20.04
C LYS A 667 -15.23 7.01 -18.61
N GLY A 668 -14.05 6.81 -18.01
CA GLY A 668 -13.82 7.09 -16.60
C GLY A 668 -14.46 6.06 -15.67
N TRP A 669 -14.63 6.41 -14.42
CA TRP A 669 -15.25 5.55 -13.42
C TRP A 669 -16.74 5.32 -13.72
N LEU A 670 -17.16 4.08 -13.62
CA LEU A 670 -18.57 3.68 -13.70
C LEU A 670 -19.03 3.13 -12.35
N ASP A 671 -20.29 3.31 -11.99
CA ASP A 671 -20.87 2.80 -10.74
C ASP A 671 -20.67 1.30 -10.56
N THR A 672 -20.68 0.57 -11.68
CA THR A 672 -20.42 -0.88 -11.68
C THR A 672 -19.02 -1.24 -11.17
N TYR A 673 -18.08 -0.27 -11.11
CA TYR A 673 -16.70 -0.53 -10.68
C TYR A 673 -16.52 -0.48 -9.16
N TYR A 674 -17.54 -0.07 -8.41
CA TYR A 674 -17.51 -0.19 -6.97
C TYR A 674 -17.40 -1.63 -6.50
N LEU A 675 -17.91 -2.56 -7.30
CA LEU A 675 -17.72 -3.99 -7.12
C LEU A 675 -17.04 -4.60 -8.35
N GLU A 676 -16.25 -5.64 -8.15
CA GLU A 676 -15.62 -6.37 -9.24
C GLU A 676 -16.60 -7.41 -9.79
N GLY A 677 -17.12 -7.13 -10.94
CA GLY A 677 -17.94 -8.07 -11.69
C GLY A 677 -19.43 -7.94 -11.44
N PRO A 678 -20.14 -7.80 -12.55
CA PRO A 678 -21.52 -8.20 -12.55
C PRO A 678 -21.52 -9.72 -12.49
N TYR A 679 -22.31 -10.19 -11.83
CA TYR A 679 -22.61 -11.44 -11.26
C TYR A 679 -23.36 -12.34 -12.21
N PRO A 680 -23.01 -13.61 -12.25
CA PRO A 680 -23.88 -14.54 -12.95
C PRO A 680 -25.26 -14.53 -12.32
#